data_844ba1a47f9d23dcc7bcc73a70595066
#
_entry.id   844ba1a47f9d23dcc7bcc73a70595066
#
_cell.length_a   1.000
_cell.length_b   1.000
_cell.length_c   1.000
_cell.angle_alpha   90.00
_cell.angle_beta   90.00
_cell.angle_gamma   90.00
#
_symmetry.space_group_name_H-M   'P 1'
#
loop_
_entity.id
_entity.type
_entity.pdbx_description
1 polymer ?
#
loop_
_entity_poly.entity_id
_entity_poly.type
_entity_poly.pdbx_seq_one_letter_code
_entity_poly.pdbx_strand_id
1 'polypeptide(L)'
;MNRLTINIRSIALLVSLLLAALTQPAFGQQAIAPAAPIASPSVQSDLSKRQEAFQIVWQTVNDLFYDPKFGGVDWAEVRDRYQPQIAKAASDREFHLLLQQMLNELHQSHFMVVPREAIPKIRVTKERPGRETEGADDNSTEDLEPEEPLDSLSYKLTDRLLTGIGIDVRVLGGSAVVTRVEPGSSAARAGLRPGFVIKKVGSRSLDSVISEIESHPQWGAIIRPELHVFLVAGFINGEENSPVRLGYLDARNRLRTIRINRERLKGEMSPAIGNLPAMYVEFETKRLAGGVGYIRFSAFVPSLMEKLCGAFRSMKDAPGIILDLRGNQGGLLGMVGGLTGLLETRPTFMGTMQMRSGRIPLFGFPQSAPYSGPLVILVDGSTQSAGEMFASGLKETGRATLLGVRSAGNTLPSEIKKLPTGAIFQYGFANYETQSGFRLEGQGVSPNKTVELSRKSLLRGGDPQLSVALRVLRDEIRGSGKQKELIADVSSISAPPRPAPPVARPVRVPIGPPPSVRVDISTDPPTGVPPAIRSGNVVGSLRVASMPSVDSILDKYLEASGGRKALEKITSRVATGTVEMTSLGVTGTVEFVEQSPNQSSVIINAPGLGVMQRTFDGTRAWLQDPVQGIIRFTGVGFELMKEGAVFNKPAKLRELFPSAVLIGKEKLGGKDVYVVRLGLEKWYFDAEGGLLLRKGNMYYDDYREVDGIKLPFKLRDEVLASAGIIYKLTEIKHNVKIDEAKFMTYPSCFTKP
;
A
#
# COMPACT_ATOMS: atom_id res chain seq x y z
N MET A 1 14.93 -25.24 -0.27
CA MET A 1 15.53 -24.37 0.79
C MET A 1 14.80 -23.04 0.71
N ASN A 2 13.72 -22.92 1.49
CA ASN A 2 12.83 -21.75 1.49
C ASN A 2 13.50 -20.61 2.27
N ARG A 3 13.64 -19.46 1.62
CA ARG A 3 14.26 -18.26 2.19
C ARG A 3 13.17 -17.30 2.62
N LEU A 4 13.11 -16.99 3.91
CA LEU A 4 12.23 -15.97 4.50
C LEU A 4 12.72 -14.56 4.23
N THR A 5 11.78 -13.66 3.97
CA THR A 5 12.04 -12.23 3.75
C THR A 5 11.20 -11.36 4.67
N ILE A 6 11.81 -10.50 5.43
CA ILE A 6 11.18 -9.58 6.39
C ILE A 6 11.51 -8.14 6.00
N ASN A 7 10.55 -7.24 6.16
CA ASN A 7 10.66 -5.82 5.81
C ASN A 7 11.74 -5.10 6.67
N ILE A 8 12.65 -4.46 6.02
CA ILE A 8 14.02 -4.21 6.48
C ILE A 8 14.18 -2.99 7.41
N ARG A 9 13.34 -1.94 7.34
CA ARG A 9 13.48 -0.76 8.22
C ARG A 9 12.81 -0.88 9.56
N SER A 10 11.71 -1.58 9.63
CA SER A 10 11.12 -1.94 10.92
C SER A 10 12.00 -2.91 11.69
N ILE A 11 12.86 -3.66 11.01
CA ILE A 11 13.82 -4.58 11.62
C ILE A 11 15.10 -3.85 12.04
N ALA A 12 15.57 -2.81 11.34
CA ALA A 12 16.67 -1.97 11.85
C ALA A 12 16.31 -1.38 13.21
N LEU A 13 15.04 -1.05 13.40
CA LEU A 13 14.52 -0.59 14.68
C LEU A 13 14.42 -1.72 15.72
N LEU A 14 13.92 -2.89 15.33
CA LEU A 14 13.88 -4.11 16.17
C LEU A 14 15.30 -4.54 16.58
N VAL A 15 16.23 -4.49 15.65
CA VAL A 15 17.63 -4.83 15.87
C VAL A 15 18.34 -3.79 16.75
N SER A 16 18.02 -2.51 16.63
CA SER A 16 18.55 -1.47 17.54
C SER A 16 18.06 -1.67 18.98
N LEU A 17 16.82 -2.13 19.16
CA LEU A 17 16.26 -2.48 20.47
C LEU A 17 16.83 -3.79 21.03
N LEU A 18 17.06 -4.79 20.18
CA LEU A 18 17.73 -6.05 20.55
C LEU A 18 19.17 -5.81 21.03
N LEU A 19 19.90 -4.92 20.36
CA LEU A 19 21.28 -4.59 20.72
C LEU A 19 21.40 -3.81 22.03
N ALA A 20 20.41 -2.99 22.39
CA ALA A 20 20.35 -2.35 23.71
C ALA A 20 20.18 -3.37 24.85
N ALA A 21 19.67 -4.57 24.54
CA ALA A 21 19.45 -5.64 25.50
C ALA A 21 20.64 -6.57 25.73
N LEU A 22 21.55 -6.67 24.76
CA LEU A 22 22.78 -7.48 24.87
C LEU A 22 23.89 -6.80 25.70
N THR A 23 23.70 -5.52 26.14
CA THR A 23 24.72 -4.73 26.81
C THR A 23 24.54 -4.57 28.31
N GLN A 24 23.66 -5.32 28.98
CA GLN A 24 23.61 -5.31 30.45
C GLN A 24 24.50 -6.40 31.04
N PRO A 25 25.39 -6.09 31.97
CA PRO A 25 26.19 -7.08 32.67
C PRO A 25 25.29 -7.96 33.55
N ALA A 26 25.58 -9.26 33.57
CA ALA A 26 24.93 -10.22 34.45
C ALA A 26 25.23 -9.88 35.92
N PHE A 27 24.25 -9.39 36.64
CA PHE A 27 24.30 -9.31 38.10
C PHE A 27 23.76 -10.59 38.70
N GLY A 28 24.53 -11.14 39.62
CA GLY A 28 24.33 -12.41 40.26
C GLY A 28 22.98 -12.55 40.96
N GLN A 29 22.43 -13.75 40.87
CA GLN A 29 21.26 -14.19 41.58
C GLN A 29 21.53 -14.32 43.07
N GLN A 30 20.82 -13.56 43.91
CA GLN A 30 20.49 -13.99 45.26
C GLN A 30 19.03 -14.39 45.32
N ALA A 31 18.79 -15.64 45.65
CA ALA A 31 17.47 -16.23 45.81
C ALA A 31 16.79 -15.67 47.06
N ILE A 32 15.63 -15.03 46.90
CA ILE A 32 14.67 -14.75 47.96
C ILE A 32 13.34 -15.45 47.56
N ALA A 33 12.82 -16.28 48.47
CA ALA A 33 11.61 -17.04 48.29
C ALA A 33 10.37 -16.12 48.10
N PRO A 34 9.36 -16.54 47.28
CA PRO A 34 8.29 -15.65 46.89
C PRO A 34 7.13 -15.65 47.88
N ALA A 35 6.76 -14.44 48.35
CA ALA A 35 5.42 -14.17 48.78
C ALA A 35 4.57 -13.90 47.52
N ALA A 36 3.38 -14.52 47.41
CA ALA A 36 2.47 -14.33 46.27
C ALA A 36 2.04 -12.85 46.17
N PRO A 37 2.26 -12.18 45.05
CA PRO A 37 1.80 -10.82 44.86
C PRO A 37 0.34 -10.77 44.40
N ILE A 38 -0.46 -10.01 45.10
CA ILE A 38 -1.71 -9.47 44.60
C ILE A 38 -1.31 -8.52 43.47
N ALA A 39 -1.63 -8.90 42.20
CA ALA A 39 -1.31 -8.10 41.02
C ALA A 39 -1.98 -6.71 41.14
N SER A 40 -1.20 -5.64 41.02
CA SER A 40 -1.69 -4.27 40.98
C SER A 40 -2.62 -4.08 39.74
N PRO A 41 -3.63 -3.19 39.82
CA PRO A 41 -4.59 -2.96 38.72
C PRO A 41 -3.94 -2.62 37.35
N SER A 42 -2.76 -2.03 37.32
CA SER A 42 -1.98 -1.75 36.11
C SER A 42 -1.46 -3.01 35.40
N VAL A 43 -0.97 -4.00 36.14
CA VAL A 43 -0.46 -5.28 35.59
C VAL A 43 -1.58 -6.10 34.98
N GLN A 44 -2.78 -6.08 35.56
CA GLN A 44 -3.95 -6.79 35.05
C GLN A 44 -4.49 -6.13 33.77
N SER A 45 -4.42 -4.79 33.66
CA SER A 45 -4.76 -4.03 32.44
C SER A 45 -3.82 -4.37 31.29
N ASP A 46 -2.52 -4.49 31.53
CA ASP A 46 -1.53 -4.77 30.49
C ASP A 46 -1.63 -6.23 29.99
N LEU A 47 -1.91 -7.19 30.89
CA LEU A 47 -2.16 -8.58 30.49
C LEU A 47 -3.40 -8.72 29.60
N SER A 48 -4.49 -8.01 29.93
CA SER A 48 -5.71 -7.97 29.11
C SER A 48 -5.43 -7.42 27.72
N LYS A 49 -4.68 -6.33 27.61
CA LYS A 49 -4.28 -5.73 26.30
C LYS A 49 -3.41 -6.69 25.48
N ARG A 50 -2.51 -7.44 26.11
CA ARG A 50 -1.69 -8.45 25.40
C ARG A 50 -2.53 -9.59 24.88
N GLN A 51 -3.47 -10.11 25.67
CA GLN A 51 -4.40 -11.16 25.25
C GLN A 51 -5.28 -10.70 24.08
N GLU A 52 -5.85 -9.49 24.16
CA GLU A 52 -6.63 -8.89 23.08
C GLU A 52 -5.77 -8.70 21.81
N ALA A 53 -4.54 -8.19 21.94
CA ALA A 53 -3.63 -8.02 20.83
C ALA A 53 -3.27 -9.35 20.15
N PHE A 54 -3.05 -10.42 20.93
CA PHE A 54 -2.84 -11.76 20.39
C PHE A 54 -4.03 -12.26 19.58
N GLN A 55 -5.24 -12.10 20.11
CA GLN A 55 -6.46 -12.52 19.40
C GLN A 55 -6.63 -11.72 18.10
N ILE A 56 -6.40 -10.40 18.13
CA ILE A 56 -6.46 -9.55 16.92
C ILE A 56 -5.45 -10.04 15.87
N VAL A 57 -4.20 -10.31 16.27
CA VAL A 57 -3.16 -10.77 15.33
C VAL A 57 -3.53 -12.10 14.73
N TRP A 58 -3.85 -13.11 15.58
CA TRP A 58 -4.18 -14.44 15.10
C TRP A 58 -5.43 -14.45 14.21
N GLN A 59 -6.52 -13.79 14.64
CA GLN A 59 -7.77 -13.72 13.91
C GLN A 59 -7.61 -12.98 12.57
N THR A 60 -6.86 -11.87 12.56
CA THR A 60 -6.63 -11.11 11.33
C THR A 60 -5.93 -11.97 10.27
N VAL A 61 -4.91 -12.74 10.67
CA VAL A 61 -4.23 -13.69 9.76
C VAL A 61 -5.20 -14.79 9.33
N ASN A 62 -5.94 -15.38 10.29
CA ASN A 62 -6.89 -16.44 10.01
C ASN A 62 -7.91 -16.04 8.94
N ASP A 63 -8.43 -14.83 9.01
CA ASP A 63 -9.51 -14.37 8.15
C ASP A 63 -9.02 -13.78 6.82
N LEU A 64 -7.87 -13.10 6.82
CA LEU A 64 -7.44 -12.26 5.70
C LEU A 64 -6.21 -12.79 4.95
N PHE A 65 -5.48 -13.77 5.47
CA PHE A 65 -4.36 -14.34 4.72
C PHE A 65 -4.84 -14.89 3.37
N TYR A 66 -4.18 -14.51 2.29
CA TYR A 66 -4.65 -14.75 0.91
C TYR A 66 -4.80 -16.23 0.55
N ASP A 67 -3.97 -17.11 1.14
CA ASP A 67 -4.05 -18.56 0.96
C ASP A 67 -4.81 -19.22 2.12
N PRO A 68 -6.02 -19.76 1.91
CA PRO A 68 -6.80 -20.38 2.97
C PRO A 68 -6.15 -21.62 3.58
N LYS A 69 -5.07 -22.15 2.96
CA LYS A 69 -4.27 -23.27 3.46
C LYS A 69 -3.00 -22.81 4.18
N PHE A 70 -2.78 -21.52 4.36
CA PHE A 70 -1.63 -20.93 5.05
C PHE A 70 -0.26 -21.44 4.56
N GLY A 71 -0.14 -21.80 3.27
CA GLY A 71 1.08 -22.42 2.74
C GLY A 71 1.36 -23.83 3.28
N GLY A 72 0.36 -24.48 3.87
CA GLY A 72 0.47 -25.80 4.51
C GLY A 72 0.70 -25.74 6.02
N VAL A 73 0.70 -24.56 6.64
CA VAL A 73 0.82 -24.39 8.10
C VAL A 73 -0.56 -24.60 8.75
N ASP A 74 -0.65 -25.43 9.77
CA ASP A 74 -1.84 -25.53 10.62
C ASP A 74 -1.91 -24.31 11.55
N TRP A 75 -2.63 -23.26 11.11
CA TRP A 75 -2.71 -22.00 11.82
C TRP A 75 -3.48 -22.11 13.15
N ALA A 76 -4.36 -23.10 13.30
CA ALA A 76 -5.04 -23.38 14.56
C ALA A 76 -4.07 -24.01 15.57
N GLU A 77 -3.26 -25.00 15.15
CA GLU A 77 -2.21 -25.58 15.98
C GLU A 77 -1.18 -24.53 16.42
N VAL A 78 -0.81 -23.61 15.53
CA VAL A 78 0.09 -22.49 15.86
C VAL A 78 -0.49 -21.65 17.00
N ARG A 79 -1.79 -21.31 16.97
CA ARG A 79 -2.45 -20.61 18.09
C ARG A 79 -2.29 -21.36 19.39
N ASP A 80 -2.65 -22.65 19.37
CA ASP A 80 -2.70 -23.46 20.60
C ASP A 80 -1.29 -23.63 21.21
N ARG A 81 -0.24 -23.58 20.40
CA ARG A 81 1.16 -23.64 20.83
C ARG A 81 1.67 -22.33 21.42
N TYR A 82 1.25 -21.16 20.86
CA TYR A 82 1.73 -19.86 21.31
C TYR A 82 0.88 -19.22 22.41
N GLN A 83 -0.41 -19.49 22.47
CA GLN A 83 -1.33 -18.89 23.45
C GLN A 83 -0.87 -19.07 24.92
N PRO A 84 -0.45 -20.26 25.38
CA PRO A 84 0.03 -20.44 26.75
C PRO A 84 1.37 -19.74 27.03
N GLN A 85 2.23 -19.57 26.03
CA GLN A 85 3.49 -18.84 26.16
C GLN A 85 3.24 -17.35 26.31
N ILE A 86 2.36 -16.79 25.48
CA ILE A 86 1.93 -15.38 25.51
C ILE A 86 1.27 -15.02 26.85
N ALA A 87 0.45 -15.91 27.39
CA ALA A 87 -0.17 -15.71 28.70
C ALA A 87 0.85 -15.60 29.85
N LYS A 88 2.06 -16.17 29.70
CA LYS A 88 3.14 -16.16 30.67
C LYS A 88 4.22 -15.10 30.41
N ALA A 89 4.10 -14.34 29.31
CA ALA A 89 5.11 -13.34 28.97
C ALA A 89 5.29 -12.29 30.07
N ALA A 90 6.52 -12.16 30.57
CA ALA A 90 6.85 -11.29 31.69
C ALA A 90 6.91 -9.81 31.33
N SER A 91 7.01 -9.47 30.03
CA SER A 91 7.15 -8.11 29.54
C SER A 91 6.51 -7.93 28.13
N ASP A 92 6.21 -6.69 27.74
CA ASP A 92 5.75 -6.35 26.39
C ASP A 92 6.78 -6.75 25.33
N ARG A 93 8.05 -6.67 25.66
CA ARG A 93 9.13 -7.09 24.79
C ARG A 93 9.05 -8.59 24.49
N GLU A 94 8.95 -9.42 25.51
CA GLU A 94 8.81 -10.88 25.35
C GLU A 94 7.53 -11.23 24.60
N PHE A 95 6.42 -10.57 24.94
CA PHE A 95 5.15 -10.70 24.23
C PHE A 95 5.28 -10.40 22.73
N HIS A 96 5.88 -9.26 22.34
CA HIS A 96 6.06 -8.90 20.94
C HIS A 96 7.00 -9.87 20.20
N LEU A 97 8.01 -10.41 20.90
CA LEU A 97 8.88 -11.45 20.34
C LEU A 97 8.13 -12.74 20.05
N LEU A 98 7.29 -13.22 20.96
CA LEU A 98 6.45 -14.39 20.76
C LEU A 98 5.45 -14.20 19.61
N LEU A 99 4.82 -13.03 19.50
CA LEU A 99 3.97 -12.69 18.35
C LEU A 99 4.75 -12.76 17.04
N GLN A 100 5.95 -12.21 17.00
CA GLN A 100 6.78 -12.24 15.80
C GLN A 100 7.21 -13.66 15.43
N GLN A 101 7.54 -14.51 16.40
CA GLN A 101 7.86 -15.93 16.17
C GLN A 101 6.67 -16.68 15.59
N MET A 102 5.48 -16.46 16.14
CA MET A 102 4.23 -17.01 15.62
C MET A 102 4.01 -16.62 14.15
N LEU A 103 4.16 -15.34 13.82
CA LEU A 103 3.99 -14.84 12.44
C LEU A 103 5.05 -15.39 11.47
N ASN A 104 6.26 -15.64 11.96
CA ASN A 104 7.35 -16.18 11.15
C ASN A 104 7.08 -17.60 10.65
N GLU A 105 6.19 -18.36 11.30
CA GLU A 105 5.81 -19.71 10.85
C GLU A 105 5.08 -19.71 9.51
N LEU A 106 4.51 -18.57 9.10
CA LEU A 106 3.93 -18.40 7.76
C LEU A 106 5.00 -18.38 6.65
N HIS A 107 6.27 -18.17 6.98
CA HIS A 107 7.37 -18.07 6.02
C HIS A 107 7.15 -17.05 4.89
N GLN A 108 6.47 -15.95 5.19
CA GLN A 108 6.11 -14.90 4.24
C GLN A 108 6.69 -13.55 4.65
N SER A 109 6.82 -12.63 3.68
CA SER A 109 7.15 -11.24 3.97
C SER A 109 5.94 -10.47 4.54
N HIS A 110 6.16 -9.25 5.02
CA HIS A 110 5.09 -8.35 5.47
C HIS A 110 4.22 -8.86 6.64
N PHE A 111 4.71 -9.81 7.44
CA PHE A 111 4.10 -10.22 8.72
C PHE A 111 4.98 -9.79 9.87
N MET A 112 4.61 -8.69 10.55
CA MET A 112 5.48 -8.05 11.51
C MET A 112 4.73 -7.30 12.59
N VAL A 113 5.27 -7.38 13.83
CA VAL A 113 4.85 -6.53 14.95
C VAL A 113 5.96 -5.53 15.27
N VAL A 114 5.65 -4.24 15.16
CA VAL A 114 6.55 -3.15 15.52
C VAL A 114 6.14 -2.60 16.87
N PRO A 115 6.95 -2.75 17.93
CA PRO A 115 6.67 -2.19 19.26
C PRO A 115 6.46 -0.67 19.22
N ARG A 116 5.65 -0.15 20.14
CA ARG A 116 5.33 1.28 20.22
C ARG A 116 6.57 2.17 20.30
N GLU A 117 7.57 1.73 21.06
CA GLU A 117 8.83 2.45 21.29
C GLU A 117 9.66 2.58 20.01
N ALA A 118 9.40 1.72 19.05
CA ALA A 118 10.08 1.66 17.76
C ALA A 118 9.43 2.53 16.67
N ILE A 119 8.29 3.18 16.96
CA ILE A 119 7.55 4.00 16.00
C ILE A 119 8.04 5.45 16.07
N PRO A 120 8.58 6.03 14.97
CA PRO A 120 8.99 7.43 14.95
C PRO A 120 7.79 8.36 15.15
N LYS A 121 7.93 9.37 16.02
CA LYS A 121 6.95 10.43 16.21
C LYS A 121 7.53 11.74 15.64
N ILE A 122 6.73 12.50 14.90
CA ILE A 122 7.07 13.81 14.38
C ILE A 122 6.40 14.88 15.26
N ARG A 123 7.18 15.84 15.74
CA ARG A 123 6.65 17.06 16.35
C ARG A 123 6.28 18.03 15.22
N VAL A 124 4.99 18.25 14.99
CA VAL A 124 4.53 19.33 14.13
C VAL A 124 4.64 20.63 14.96
N THR A 125 5.75 21.34 14.83
CA THR A 125 5.81 22.74 15.25
C THR A 125 4.88 23.53 14.30
N LYS A 126 3.72 23.95 14.79
CA LYS A 126 2.95 24.98 14.13
C LYS A 126 3.76 26.27 14.27
N GLU A 127 4.51 26.63 13.24
CA GLU A 127 4.99 27.99 13.14
C GLU A 127 3.77 28.93 13.08
N ARG A 128 3.56 29.67 14.16
CA ARG A 128 2.68 30.83 14.12
C ARG A 128 3.47 31.92 13.40
N PRO A 129 2.99 32.48 12.28
CA PRO A 129 3.65 33.63 11.68
C PRO A 129 3.46 34.83 12.60
N GLY A 130 4.57 35.41 13.03
CA GLY A 130 4.65 36.76 13.58
C GLY A 130 4.26 36.90 15.05
N ARG A 131 5.26 36.74 15.93
CA ARG A 131 5.32 37.54 17.16
C ARG A 131 6.80 37.79 17.45
N GLU A 132 7.18 39.04 17.32
CA GLU A 132 8.46 39.57 17.75
C GLU A 132 8.60 39.35 19.26
N THR A 133 9.77 38.91 19.67
CA THR A 133 10.12 38.69 21.06
C THR A 133 10.41 40.01 21.74
N GLU A 134 9.49 40.54 22.53
CA GLU A 134 9.81 41.43 23.66
C GLU A 134 9.87 40.57 24.92
N GLY A 135 10.93 40.80 25.68
CA GLY A 135 11.22 40.08 26.90
C GLY A 135 10.21 40.35 28.00
N ALA A 136 9.90 39.32 28.75
CA ALA A 136 9.35 39.41 30.07
C ALA A 136 9.76 38.17 30.86
N ASP A 137 10.53 38.41 31.94
CA ASP A 137 10.64 37.52 33.10
C ASP A 137 9.24 37.19 33.62
N ASP A 138 8.91 35.95 33.78
CA ASP A 138 7.92 35.55 34.75
C ASP A 138 8.25 34.19 35.36
N ASN A 139 8.61 34.25 36.64
CA ASN A 139 8.74 33.20 37.60
C ASN A 139 7.33 32.79 38.04
N SER A 140 6.77 31.75 37.46
CA SER A 140 5.67 31.04 38.09
C SER A 140 5.91 29.53 37.98
N THR A 141 6.35 28.98 39.10
CA THR A 141 6.36 27.55 39.39
C THR A 141 4.92 27.08 39.52
N GLU A 142 4.37 26.45 38.50
CA GLU A 142 3.27 25.53 38.66
C GLU A 142 3.81 24.11 38.61
N ASP A 143 3.59 23.39 39.70
CA ASP A 143 3.89 21.97 39.88
C ASP A 143 3.08 21.15 38.86
N LEU A 144 3.75 20.76 37.77
CA LEU A 144 3.24 19.73 36.85
C LEU A 144 3.98 18.42 37.16
N GLU A 145 3.19 17.45 37.58
CA GLU A 145 3.58 16.04 37.77
C GLU A 145 4.45 15.54 36.65
N PRO A 146 5.49 14.73 36.87
CA PRO A 146 6.36 14.24 35.82
C PRO A 146 5.75 13.08 35.07
N GLU A 147 4.88 13.32 34.08
CA GLU A 147 4.59 12.39 33.02
C GLU A 147 5.65 12.52 31.93
N GLU A 148 6.77 11.88 32.13
CA GLU A 148 7.73 11.63 31.05
C GLU A 148 8.67 10.47 31.39
N PRO A 149 8.86 9.50 30.52
CA PRO A 149 10.00 9.48 29.60
C PRO A 149 9.80 8.77 28.26
N LEU A 150 8.59 8.26 27.92
CA LEU A 150 8.37 7.51 26.68
C LEU A 150 8.39 8.40 25.42
N ASP A 151 7.92 9.64 25.52
CA ASP A 151 7.93 10.57 24.40
C ASP A 151 9.34 11.07 24.03
N SER A 152 10.22 11.24 25.02
CA SER A 152 11.61 11.65 24.78
C SER A 152 12.41 10.60 24.00
N LEU A 153 12.15 9.31 24.22
CA LEU A 153 12.83 8.21 23.50
C LEU A 153 12.45 8.18 22.03
N SER A 154 11.19 8.41 21.71
CA SER A 154 10.68 8.39 20.34
C SER A 154 11.14 9.60 19.51
N TYR A 155 11.29 10.79 20.12
CA TYR A 155 11.93 11.95 19.49
C TYR A 155 13.40 11.70 19.20
N LYS A 156 14.13 11.19 20.18
CA LYS A 156 15.54 10.80 20.02
C LYS A 156 15.73 9.79 18.90
N LEU A 157 14.76 8.90 18.70
CA LEU A 157 14.79 7.93 17.62
C LEU A 157 14.55 8.56 16.24
N THR A 158 13.60 9.49 16.14
CA THR A 158 13.32 10.23 14.88
C THR A 158 14.52 11.07 14.47
N ASP A 159 15.13 11.81 15.40
CA ASP A 159 16.32 12.59 15.12
C ASP A 159 17.50 11.70 14.70
N ARG A 160 17.65 10.52 15.31
CA ARG A 160 18.66 9.54 14.90
C ARG A 160 18.47 9.01 13.48
N LEU A 161 17.24 8.90 12.98
CA LEU A 161 16.98 8.50 11.59
C LEU A 161 17.37 9.59 10.58
N LEU A 162 17.30 10.85 10.99
CA LEU A 162 17.66 12.01 10.17
C LEU A 162 19.15 12.37 10.23
N THR A 163 19.91 11.71 11.09
CA THR A 163 21.32 12.03 11.30
C THR A 163 22.22 10.83 11.00
N GLY A 164 23.37 11.12 10.46
CA GLY A 164 24.35 10.11 10.08
C GLY A 164 25.62 10.75 9.56
N ILE A 165 26.34 10.06 8.72
CA ILE A 165 27.59 10.57 8.13
C ILE A 165 27.54 10.71 6.60
N GLY A 166 26.40 10.35 5.97
CA GLY A 166 26.19 10.47 4.51
C GLY A 166 26.87 9.36 3.72
N ILE A 167 26.69 8.09 4.09
CA ILE A 167 27.15 6.93 3.32
C ILE A 167 26.02 5.91 3.07
N ASP A 168 26.07 5.28 1.90
CA ASP A 168 25.32 4.04 1.64
C ASP A 168 26.28 2.85 1.77
N VAL A 169 25.80 1.77 2.35
CA VAL A 169 26.55 0.52 2.54
C VAL A 169 25.79 -0.62 1.89
N ARG A 170 26.48 -1.60 1.35
CA ARG A 170 25.93 -2.89 0.89
C ARG A 170 26.81 -4.04 1.38
N VAL A 171 26.22 -5.21 1.49
CA VAL A 171 27.00 -6.42 1.78
C VAL A 171 27.51 -7.00 0.47
N LEU A 172 28.80 -6.94 0.27
CA LEU A 172 29.49 -7.50 -0.91
C LEU A 172 30.51 -8.52 -0.45
N GLY A 173 30.32 -9.80 -0.83
CA GLY A 173 31.19 -10.89 -0.39
C GLY A 173 31.28 -11.02 1.14
N GLY A 174 30.16 -10.92 1.82
CA GLY A 174 30.05 -11.03 3.29
C GLY A 174 30.61 -9.83 4.07
N SER A 175 30.95 -8.73 3.41
CA SER A 175 31.53 -7.54 4.06
C SER A 175 30.68 -6.30 3.83
N ALA A 176 30.61 -5.43 4.85
CA ALA A 176 29.89 -4.14 4.79
C ALA A 176 30.72 -3.11 3.99
N VAL A 177 30.44 -3.00 2.69
CA VAL A 177 31.17 -2.12 1.75
C VAL A 177 30.44 -0.81 1.55
N VAL A 178 31.14 0.31 1.68
CA VAL A 178 30.64 1.64 1.30
C VAL A 178 30.43 1.67 -0.21
N THR A 179 29.21 1.87 -0.66
CA THR A 179 28.87 1.91 -2.10
C THR A 179 28.68 3.32 -2.62
N ARG A 180 28.28 4.25 -1.73
CA ARG A 180 28.11 5.67 -2.05
C ARG A 180 28.56 6.52 -0.86
N VAL A 181 29.14 7.65 -1.14
CA VAL A 181 29.43 8.71 -0.17
C VAL A 181 28.79 9.98 -0.69
N GLU A 182 27.92 10.58 0.10
CA GLU A 182 27.21 11.80 -0.27
C GLU A 182 28.18 12.97 -0.42
N PRO A 183 28.17 13.68 -1.56
CA PRO A 183 29.06 14.83 -1.77
C PRO A 183 28.85 15.91 -0.71
N GLY A 184 29.94 16.38 -0.12
CA GLY A 184 29.94 17.39 0.94
C GLY A 184 29.52 16.87 2.31
N SER A 185 29.26 15.56 2.47
CA SER A 185 28.95 14.94 3.76
C SER A 185 30.16 14.90 4.69
N SER A 186 29.92 14.69 5.99
CA SER A 186 30.99 14.51 6.98
C SER A 186 31.89 13.32 6.64
N ALA A 187 31.33 12.25 6.08
CA ALA A 187 32.13 11.12 5.58
C ALA A 187 32.99 11.52 4.38
N ALA A 188 32.48 12.33 3.45
CA ALA A 188 33.24 12.83 2.31
C ALA A 188 34.40 13.72 2.75
N ARG A 189 34.14 14.67 3.67
CA ARG A 189 35.17 15.55 4.28
C ARG A 189 36.23 14.77 5.04
N ALA A 190 35.81 13.66 5.67
CA ALA A 190 36.70 12.75 6.40
C ALA A 190 37.49 11.80 5.48
N GLY A 191 37.27 11.83 4.17
CA GLY A 191 38.00 11.05 3.18
C GLY A 191 37.52 9.61 3.01
N LEU A 192 36.34 9.24 3.51
CA LEU A 192 35.72 7.97 3.18
C LEU A 192 35.38 7.92 1.69
N ARG A 193 35.51 6.73 1.07
CA ARG A 193 35.29 6.54 -0.36
C ARG A 193 34.51 5.26 -0.62
N PRO A 194 33.78 5.18 -1.73
CA PRO A 194 33.21 3.91 -2.22
C PRO A 194 34.30 2.83 -2.32
N GLY A 195 33.96 1.61 -1.93
CA GLY A 195 34.85 0.47 -1.88
C GLY A 195 35.62 0.28 -0.56
N PHE A 196 35.54 1.23 0.40
CA PHE A 196 36.02 1.00 1.75
C PHE A 196 35.12 0.02 2.49
N VAL A 197 35.67 -0.81 3.38
CA VAL A 197 34.92 -1.84 4.12
C VAL A 197 34.82 -1.43 5.58
N ILE A 198 33.62 -1.27 6.08
CA ILE A 198 33.39 -0.96 7.50
C ILE A 198 33.55 -2.24 8.32
N LYS A 199 34.48 -2.23 9.27
CA LYS A 199 34.78 -3.36 10.17
C LYS A 199 34.33 -3.13 11.61
N LYS A 200 34.34 -1.88 12.06
CA LYS A 200 33.95 -1.51 13.44
C LYS A 200 33.15 -0.22 13.44
N VAL A 201 32.18 -0.13 14.33
CA VAL A 201 31.46 1.09 14.69
C VAL A 201 31.50 1.25 16.23
N GLY A 202 32.17 2.28 16.70
CA GLY A 202 32.50 2.41 18.14
C GLY A 202 33.48 1.31 18.58
N SER A 203 33.14 0.60 19.64
CA SER A 203 33.87 -0.57 20.14
C SER A 203 33.43 -1.89 19.45
N ARG A 204 32.32 -1.91 18.73
CA ARG A 204 31.67 -3.12 18.18
C ARG A 204 32.30 -3.54 16.87
N SER A 205 32.69 -4.81 16.77
CA SER A 205 33.06 -5.45 15.53
C SER A 205 31.82 -5.83 14.76
N LEU A 206 31.69 -5.41 13.50
CA LEU A 206 30.55 -5.80 12.66
C LEU A 206 30.55 -7.29 12.35
N ASP A 207 31.72 -7.86 12.10
CA ASP A 207 31.82 -9.30 11.84
C ASP A 207 31.33 -10.13 13.06
N SER A 208 31.64 -9.70 14.28
CA SER A 208 31.19 -10.39 15.52
C SER A 208 29.67 -10.23 15.69
N VAL A 209 29.13 -9.04 15.48
CA VAL A 209 27.68 -8.77 15.58
C VAL A 209 26.90 -9.60 14.54
N ILE A 210 27.39 -9.62 13.30
CA ILE A 210 26.77 -10.40 12.21
C ILE A 210 26.79 -11.89 12.58
N SER A 211 27.95 -12.43 13.02
CA SER A 211 28.08 -13.84 13.40
C SER A 211 27.18 -14.20 14.60
N GLU A 212 27.07 -13.31 15.60
CA GLU A 212 26.18 -13.52 16.74
C GLU A 212 24.72 -13.58 16.34
N ILE A 213 24.29 -12.69 15.42
CA ILE A 213 22.93 -12.68 14.89
C ILE A 213 22.65 -13.93 14.04
N GLU A 214 23.57 -14.30 13.13
CA GLU A 214 23.43 -15.46 12.28
C GLU A 214 23.42 -16.78 13.07
N SER A 215 24.15 -16.85 14.17
CA SER A 215 24.19 -18.02 15.06
C SER A 215 23.04 -18.07 16.08
N HIS A 216 22.27 -16.97 16.22
CA HIS A 216 21.19 -16.93 17.19
C HIS A 216 20.06 -17.88 16.83
N PRO A 217 19.63 -18.81 17.74
CA PRO A 217 18.65 -19.85 17.41
C PRO A 217 17.33 -19.35 16.84
N GLN A 218 16.91 -18.17 17.26
CA GLN A 218 15.63 -17.56 16.86
C GLN A 218 15.76 -16.57 15.68
N TRP A 219 16.93 -15.98 15.46
CA TRP A 219 17.16 -14.90 14.52
C TRP A 219 17.99 -15.30 13.31
N GLY A 220 18.89 -16.25 13.46
CA GLY A 220 19.80 -16.65 12.36
C GLY A 220 19.12 -17.16 11.11
N ALA A 221 17.94 -17.81 11.28
CA ALA A 221 17.14 -18.24 10.14
C ALA A 221 16.30 -17.12 9.48
N ILE A 222 16.12 -16.00 10.17
CA ILE A 222 15.23 -14.90 9.80
C ILE A 222 16.01 -13.75 9.18
N ILE A 223 17.25 -13.52 9.66
CA ILE A 223 18.05 -12.37 9.28
C ILE A 223 18.86 -12.66 8.02
N ARG A 224 18.56 -11.94 6.95
CA ARG A 224 19.28 -12.01 5.67
C ARG A 224 20.48 -11.06 5.65
N PRO A 225 21.44 -11.32 4.74
CA PRO A 225 22.61 -10.43 4.57
C PRO A 225 22.26 -8.95 4.33
N GLU A 226 21.10 -8.67 3.74
CA GLU A 226 20.61 -7.31 3.52
C GLU A 226 20.30 -6.56 4.83
N LEU A 227 19.97 -7.28 5.90
CA LEU A 227 19.78 -6.68 7.24
C LEU A 227 21.06 -6.15 7.85
N HIS A 228 22.19 -6.70 7.49
CA HIS A 228 23.48 -6.21 7.96
C HIS A 228 23.70 -4.72 7.58
N VAL A 229 23.11 -4.29 6.44
CA VAL A 229 23.13 -2.89 6.00
C VAL A 229 22.45 -1.97 7.01
N PHE A 230 21.32 -2.42 7.55
CA PHE A 230 20.55 -1.62 8.52
C PHE A 230 21.17 -1.63 9.90
N LEU A 231 21.79 -2.74 10.27
CA LEU A 231 22.59 -2.79 11.50
C LEU A 231 23.72 -1.76 11.44
N VAL A 232 24.45 -1.75 10.33
CA VAL A 232 25.52 -0.77 10.14
C VAL A 232 24.98 0.65 10.20
N ALA A 233 23.87 0.93 9.51
CA ALA A 233 23.22 2.24 9.55
C ALA A 233 22.76 2.59 10.98
N GLY A 234 22.10 1.66 11.68
CA GLY A 234 21.64 1.85 13.06
C GLY A 234 22.78 2.15 14.06
N PHE A 235 23.98 1.58 13.86
CA PHE A 235 25.14 1.92 14.68
C PHE A 235 25.79 3.25 14.30
N ILE A 236 25.73 3.62 13.01
CA ILE A 236 26.30 4.87 12.51
C ILE A 236 25.41 6.05 12.88
N ASN A 237 24.10 5.91 12.80
CA ASN A 237 23.14 6.95 13.14
C ASN A 237 23.18 7.29 14.64
N GLY A 238 22.80 8.51 15.00
CA GLY A 238 22.82 8.97 16.39
C GLY A 238 22.46 10.44 16.50
N GLU A 239 22.79 11.06 17.62
CA GLU A 239 22.54 12.47 17.86
C GLU A 239 23.38 13.34 16.91
N GLU A 240 22.79 14.41 16.40
CA GLU A 240 23.48 15.37 15.55
C GLU A 240 24.71 15.96 16.28
N ASN A 241 25.75 16.22 15.52
CA ASN A 241 27.06 16.69 16.01
C ASN A 241 27.79 15.73 16.96
N SER A 242 27.21 14.58 17.34
CA SER A 242 27.90 13.57 18.12
C SER A 242 28.91 12.79 17.28
N PRO A 243 30.06 12.39 17.84
CA PRO A 243 31.06 11.65 17.08
C PRO A 243 30.74 10.17 16.99
N VAL A 244 31.01 9.58 15.81
CA VAL A 244 31.09 8.13 15.63
C VAL A 244 32.52 7.73 15.26
N ARG A 245 33.02 6.66 15.89
CA ARG A 245 34.32 6.07 15.57
C ARG A 245 34.13 4.92 14.64
N LEU A 246 34.76 4.94 13.45
CA LEU A 246 34.72 3.87 12.46
C LEU A 246 36.08 3.23 12.32
N GLY A 247 36.11 1.88 12.40
CA GLY A 247 37.23 1.08 11.91
C GLY A 247 36.90 0.57 10.51
N TYR A 248 37.76 0.82 9.52
CA TYR A 248 37.52 0.44 8.13
C TYR A 248 38.77 -0.02 7.41
N LEU A 249 38.61 -0.83 6.38
CA LEU A 249 39.69 -1.18 5.45
C LEU A 249 39.73 -0.17 4.30
N ASP A 250 40.88 0.44 4.08
CA ASP A 250 41.13 1.37 2.97
C ASP A 250 41.29 0.62 1.63
N ALA A 251 41.60 1.36 0.56
CA ALA A 251 41.85 0.79 -0.78
C ALA A 251 43.01 -0.23 -0.85
N ARG A 252 43.92 -0.18 0.12
CA ARG A 252 45.07 -1.09 0.25
C ARG A 252 44.87 -2.19 1.29
N ASN A 253 43.63 -2.43 1.72
CA ASN A 253 43.26 -3.37 2.79
C ASN A 253 43.91 -3.08 4.14
N ARG A 254 44.35 -1.85 4.42
CA ARG A 254 44.93 -1.49 5.72
C ARG A 254 43.79 -1.06 6.62
N LEU A 255 43.75 -1.62 7.84
CA LEU A 255 42.82 -1.20 8.87
C LEU A 255 43.14 0.24 9.30
N ARG A 256 42.16 1.10 9.21
CA ARG A 256 42.20 2.49 9.61
C ARG A 256 41.10 2.76 10.61
N THR A 257 41.32 3.75 11.46
CA THR A 257 40.30 4.27 12.38
C THR A 257 40.11 5.75 12.13
N ILE A 258 38.86 6.19 12.12
CA ILE A 258 38.49 7.59 11.92
C ILE A 258 37.37 7.97 12.87
N ARG A 259 37.35 9.22 13.33
CA ARG A 259 36.26 9.82 14.08
C ARG A 259 35.56 10.85 13.22
N ILE A 260 34.24 10.69 13.06
CA ILE A 260 33.43 11.53 12.18
C ILE A 260 32.25 12.04 13.00
N ASN A 261 31.95 13.33 12.92
CA ASN A 261 30.78 13.89 13.56
C ASN A 261 29.55 13.60 12.66
N ARG A 262 28.47 13.17 13.30
CA ARG A 262 27.17 12.99 12.66
C ARG A 262 26.61 14.35 12.25
N GLU A 263 25.93 14.38 11.13
CA GLU A 263 25.26 15.58 10.62
C GLU A 263 23.87 15.21 10.13
N ARG A 264 23.01 16.20 9.94
CA ARG A 264 21.69 16.00 9.36
C ARG A 264 21.82 15.51 7.92
N LEU A 265 21.17 14.40 7.59
CA LEU A 265 21.14 13.83 6.25
C LEU A 265 20.23 14.67 5.34
N LYS A 266 20.45 14.61 4.02
CA LYS A 266 19.70 15.41 3.04
C LYS A 266 18.27 14.92 2.80
N GLY A 267 17.89 13.76 3.28
CA GLY A 267 16.52 13.25 3.18
C GLY A 267 15.56 13.98 4.13
N GLU A 268 14.31 13.61 4.05
CA GLU A 268 13.24 14.19 4.88
C GLU A 268 12.38 13.08 5.50
N MET A 269 11.61 13.42 6.53
CA MET A 269 10.57 12.54 7.05
C MET A 269 9.30 12.73 6.24
N SER A 270 8.74 11.64 5.70
CA SER A 270 7.38 11.67 5.16
C SER A 270 6.38 11.93 6.29
N PRO A 271 5.24 12.58 6.01
CA PRO A 271 4.13 12.57 6.96
C PRO A 271 3.71 11.15 7.30
N ALA A 272 3.23 10.93 8.53
CA ALA A 272 2.49 9.72 8.86
C ALA A 272 1.13 9.74 8.16
N ILE A 273 0.64 8.57 7.72
CA ILE A 273 -0.64 8.43 7.04
C ILE A 273 -1.45 7.39 7.81
N GLY A 274 -2.30 7.85 8.72
CA GLY A 274 -3.06 6.95 9.58
C GLY A 274 -2.15 6.02 10.37
N ASN A 275 -2.26 4.70 10.12
CA ASN A 275 -1.44 3.68 10.76
C ASN A 275 -0.03 3.53 10.14
N LEU A 276 0.20 4.08 8.95
CA LEU A 276 1.54 4.08 8.33
C LEU A 276 2.41 5.14 9.02
N PRO A 277 3.48 4.74 9.70
CA PRO A 277 4.34 5.70 10.40
C PRO A 277 5.13 6.58 9.42
N ALA A 278 5.58 7.73 9.92
CA ALA A 278 6.52 8.56 9.21
C ALA A 278 7.79 7.78 8.86
N MET A 279 8.32 7.99 7.65
CA MET A 279 9.51 7.31 7.13
C MET A 279 10.54 8.32 6.65
N TYR A 280 11.82 8.02 6.89
CA TYR A 280 12.90 8.76 6.25
C TYR A 280 12.93 8.44 4.75
N VAL A 281 12.90 9.48 3.92
CA VAL A 281 12.90 9.34 2.47
C VAL A 281 13.95 10.22 1.81
N GLU A 282 14.55 9.69 0.76
CA GLU A 282 15.53 10.38 -0.06
C GLU A 282 14.98 10.59 -1.48
N PHE A 283 15.30 11.74 -2.05
CA PHE A 283 15.00 12.07 -3.42
C PHE A 283 16.19 12.80 -4.05
N GLU A 284 16.63 12.33 -5.21
CA GLU A 284 17.71 12.95 -5.97
C GLU A 284 17.33 13.02 -7.46
N THR A 285 17.55 14.17 -8.06
CA THR A 285 17.36 14.37 -9.49
C THR A 285 18.51 15.18 -10.07
N LYS A 286 19.01 14.79 -11.23
CA LYS A 286 20.09 15.50 -11.93
C LYS A 286 20.15 15.11 -13.39
N ARG A 287 20.83 15.91 -14.20
CA ARG A 287 21.22 15.51 -15.55
C ARG A 287 22.65 14.97 -15.55
N LEU A 288 22.83 13.83 -16.18
CA LEU A 288 24.13 13.19 -16.40
C LEU A 288 24.72 13.63 -17.75
N ALA A 289 25.96 13.19 -18.03
CA ALA A 289 26.64 13.45 -19.31
C ALA A 289 25.75 13.03 -20.49
N GLY A 290 25.68 13.89 -21.51
CA GLY A 290 24.83 13.69 -22.68
C GLY A 290 23.36 14.08 -22.45
N GLY A 291 23.04 14.81 -21.37
CA GLY A 291 21.69 15.27 -21.08
C GLY A 291 20.75 14.19 -20.51
N VAL A 292 21.25 12.98 -20.23
CA VAL A 292 20.47 11.87 -19.66
C VAL A 292 19.92 12.25 -18.30
N GLY A 293 18.61 12.04 -18.11
CA GLY A 293 17.95 12.25 -16.83
C GLY A 293 18.32 11.15 -15.83
N TYR A 294 18.49 11.54 -14.57
CA TYR A 294 18.68 10.59 -13.45
C TYR A 294 17.75 10.99 -12.33
N ILE A 295 16.95 10.02 -11.90
CA ILE A 295 16.00 10.17 -10.79
C ILE A 295 16.22 9.01 -9.82
N ARG A 296 16.43 9.31 -8.53
CA ARG A 296 16.53 8.32 -7.46
C ARG A 296 15.55 8.69 -6.34
N PHE A 297 14.85 7.71 -5.82
CA PHE A 297 14.01 7.87 -4.63
C PHE A 297 13.94 6.57 -3.82
N SER A 298 13.80 6.70 -2.49
CA SER A 298 13.94 5.58 -1.58
C SER A 298 12.63 4.90 -1.17
N ALA A 299 11.47 5.54 -1.43
CA ALA A 299 10.17 4.99 -1.05
C ALA A 299 9.01 5.53 -1.92
N PHE A 300 7.95 4.76 -2.03
CA PHE A 300 6.70 5.13 -2.69
C PHE A 300 5.76 5.77 -1.66
N VAL A 301 5.96 7.05 -1.37
CA VAL A 301 5.15 7.85 -0.43
C VAL A 301 4.60 9.11 -1.09
N PRO A 302 3.37 9.55 -0.76
CA PRO A 302 2.70 10.67 -1.43
C PRO A 302 3.51 11.96 -1.42
N SER A 303 4.27 12.24 -0.34
CA SER A 303 5.14 13.43 -0.25
C SER A 303 6.21 13.53 -1.34
N LEU A 304 6.58 12.41 -1.96
CA LEU A 304 7.51 12.39 -3.10
C LEU A 304 6.82 12.52 -4.45
N MET A 305 5.49 12.40 -4.53
CA MET A 305 4.80 12.37 -5.83
C MET A 305 4.95 13.68 -6.60
N GLU A 306 4.81 14.82 -5.92
CA GLU A 306 5.00 16.14 -6.57
C GLU A 306 6.44 16.31 -7.07
N LYS A 307 7.45 15.88 -6.29
CA LYS A 307 8.85 15.92 -6.69
C LYS A 307 9.11 15.03 -7.91
N LEU A 308 8.53 13.84 -7.95
CA LEU A 308 8.63 12.91 -9.09
C LEU A 308 7.97 13.50 -10.33
N CYS A 309 6.74 14.03 -10.22
CA CYS A 309 6.08 14.73 -11.33
C CYS A 309 6.93 15.90 -11.86
N GLY A 310 7.48 16.71 -10.97
CA GLY A 310 8.38 17.82 -11.31
C GLY A 310 9.65 17.36 -12.03
N ALA A 311 10.25 16.25 -11.55
CA ALA A 311 11.44 15.67 -12.15
C ALA A 311 11.17 15.17 -13.59
N PHE A 312 10.11 14.37 -13.80
CA PHE A 312 9.74 13.89 -15.13
C PHE A 312 9.41 15.06 -16.08
N ARG A 313 8.73 16.08 -15.59
CA ARG A 313 8.42 17.28 -16.37
C ARG A 313 9.68 18.05 -16.76
N SER A 314 10.62 18.26 -15.84
CA SER A 314 11.89 18.95 -16.11
C SER A 314 12.83 18.16 -17.04
N MET A 315 12.55 16.88 -17.22
CA MET A 315 13.32 15.93 -18.05
C MET A 315 12.56 15.45 -19.28
N LYS A 316 11.45 16.12 -19.65
CA LYS A 316 10.64 15.74 -20.83
C LYS A 316 11.43 15.69 -22.13
N ASP A 317 12.48 16.51 -22.24
CA ASP A 317 13.41 16.62 -23.36
C ASP A 317 14.67 15.73 -23.21
N ALA A 318 14.80 15.00 -22.10
CA ALA A 318 15.96 14.12 -21.90
C ALA A 318 15.98 13.01 -22.95
N PRO A 319 17.13 12.72 -23.58
CA PRO A 319 17.24 11.66 -24.59
C PRO A 319 16.99 10.27 -24.00
N GLY A 320 17.11 10.11 -22.69
CA GLY A 320 16.82 8.90 -21.93
C GLY A 320 16.80 9.20 -20.44
N ILE A 321 16.11 8.38 -19.63
CA ILE A 321 16.07 8.50 -18.17
C ILE A 321 16.59 7.22 -17.52
N ILE A 322 17.41 7.38 -16.48
CA ILE A 322 17.76 6.33 -15.52
C ILE A 322 16.96 6.56 -14.25
N LEU A 323 16.13 5.58 -13.89
CA LEU A 323 15.41 5.56 -12.64
C LEU A 323 16.12 4.61 -11.66
N ASP A 324 16.69 5.14 -10.59
CA ASP A 324 17.46 4.36 -9.63
C ASP A 324 16.61 3.97 -8.42
N LEU A 325 16.17 2.71 -8.42
CA LEU A 325 15.40 2.08 -7.33
C LEU A 325 16.26 1.24 -6.38
N ARG A 326 17.58 1.33 -6.48
CA ARG A 326 18.47 0.63 -5.54
C ARG A 326 18.26 1.14 -4.12
N GLY A 327 17.95 0.22 -3.20
CA GLY A 327 17.59 0.56 -1.83
C GLY A 327 16.18 1.12 -1.65
N ASN A 328 15.35 1.11 -2.68
CA ASN A 328 13.94 1.52 -2.58
C ASN A 328 13.12 0.47 -1.83
N GLN A 329 12.40 0.91 -0.81
CA GLN A 329 11.69 0.03 0.14
C GLN A 329 10.23 -0.22 -0.19
N GLY A 330 9.79 0.25 -1.36
CA GLY A 330 8.37 0.21 -1.69
C GLY A 330 7.58 1.30 -0.97
N GLY A 331 6.33 1.01 -0.63
CA GLY A 331 5.38 1.95 -0.03
C GLY A 331 3.98 1.76 -0.58
N LEU A 332 3.25 2.86 -0.84
CA LEU A 332 1.86 2.81 -1.28
C LEU A 332 1.71 2.29 -2.70
N LEU A 333 0.89 1.26 -2.85
CA LEU A 333 0.62 0.59 -4.13
C LEU A 333 -0.01 1.54 -5.16
N GLY A 334 -0.85 2.50 -4.75
CA GLY A 334 -1.44 3.50 -5.65
C GLY A 334 -0.40 4.29 -6.44
N MET A 335 0.79 4.53 -5.87
CA MET A 335 1.87 5.23 -6.56
C MET A 335 2.48 4.41 -7.72
N VAL A 336 2.38 3.08 -7.70
CA VAL A 336 2.81 2.24 -8.84
C VAL A 336 2.01 2.63 -10.08
N GLY A 337 0.68 2.72 -9.96
CA GLY A 337 -0.19 3.17 -11.04
C GLY A 337 0.09 4.61 -11.49
N GLY A 338 0.25 5.53 -10.53
CA GLY A 338 0.53 6.95 -10.82
C GLY A 338 1.85 7.17 -11.57
N LEU A 339 2.93 6.55 -11.11
CA LEU A 339 4.23 6.63 -11.78
C LEU A 339 4.22 5.95 -13.16
N THR A 340 3.52 4.82 -13.29
CA THR A 340 3.33 4.19 -14.61
C THR A 340 2.63 5.15 -15.56
N GLY A 341 1.63 5.90 -15.09
CA GLY A 341 0.93 6.90 -15.89
C GLY A 341 1.79 8.07 -16.37
N LEU A 342 2.90 8.39 -15.68
CA LEU A 342 3.89 9.38 -16.14
C LEU A 342 4.82 8.84 -17.24
N LEU A 343 4.79 7.53 -17.50
CA LEU A 343 5.73 6.82 -18.40
C LEU A 343 5.03 6.14 -19.58
N GLU A 344 3.72 5.94 -19.51
CA GLU A 344 2.95 5.20 -20.50
C GLU A 344 1.89 6.08 -21.17
N THR A 345 1.67 5.86 -22.46
CA THR A 345 0.70 6.64 -23.28
C THR A 345 -0.69 6.00 -23.37
N ARG A 346 -0.86 4.81 -22.81
CA ARG A 346 -2.11 4.04 -22.77
C ARG A 346 -2.28 3.38 -21.42
N PRO A 347 -3.52 3.02 -21.03
CA PRO A 347 -3.73 2.22 -19.82
C PRO A 347 -2.90 0.94 -19.86
N THR A 348 -2.12 0.73 -18.82
CA THR A 348 -1.12 -0.35 -18.77
C THR A 348 -1.41 -1.26 -17.60
N PHE A 349 -1.61 -2.54 -17.89
CA PHE A 349 -1.80 -3.56 -16.86
C PHE A 349 -0.46 -3.86 -16.19
N MET A 350 -0.44 -3.76 -14.85
CA MET A 350 0.78 -3.89 -14.05
C MET A 350 0.86 -5.21 -13.28
N GLY A 351 -0.16 -6.05 -13.36
CA GLY A 351 -0.26 -7.31 -12.63
C GLY A 351 -1.56 -7.43 -11.83
N THR A 352 -1.66 -8.44 -11.00
CA THR A 352 -2.89 -8.76 -10.26
C THR A 352 -2.60 -9.00 -8.79
N MET A 353 -3.39 -8.40 -7.91
CA MET A 353 -3.49 -8.81 -6.50
C MET A 353 -4.46 -9.98 -6.37
N GLN A 354 -3.99 -11.07 -5.81
CA GLN A 354 -4.78 -12.25 -5.49
C GLN A 354 -5.10 -12.27 -4.00
N MET A 355 -6.34 -12.08 -3.64
CA MET A 355 -6.85 -12.14 -2.27
C MET A 355 -7.69 -13.41 -2.07
N ARG A 356 -8.05 -13.71 -0.83
CA ARG A 356 -9.00 -14.80 -0.51
C ARG A 356 -10.39 -14.54 -1.14
N SER A 357 -10.81 -13.27 -1.20
CA SER A 357 -12.12 -12.85 -1.74
C SER A 357 -12.16 -12.70 -3.26
N GLY A 358 -11.01 -12.74 -3.97
CA GLY A 358 -10.97 -12.58 -5.43
C GLY A 358 -9.68 -11.96 -5.93
N ARG A 359 -9.70 -11.51 -7.18
CA ARG A 359 -8.53 -10.95 -7.89
C ARG A 359 -8.81 -9.50 -8.28
N ILE A 360 -7.84 -8.61 -8.03
CA ILE A 360 -7.90 -7.21 -8.43
C ILE A 360 -6.75 -6.91 -9.39
N PRO A 361 -7.05 -6.55 -10.65
CA PRO A 361 -6.03 -6.12 -11.58
C PRO A 361 -5.52 -4.72 -11.23
N LEU A 362 -4.21 -4.51 -11.35
CA LEU A 362 -3.55 -3.23 -11.15
C LEU A 362 -3.27 -2.57 -12.49
N PHE A 363 -3.63 -1.28 -12.63
CA PHE A 363 -3.40 -0.50 -13.83
C PHE A 363 -2.70 0.82 -13.53
N GLY A 364 -1.82 1.23 -14.46
CA GLY A 364 -1.38 2.61 -14.61
C GLY A 364 -2.20 3.29 -15.71
N PHE A 365 -2.71 4.49 -15.44
CA PHE A 365 -3.47 5.28 -16.41
C PHE A 365 -2.64 6.47 -16.89
N PRO A 366 -2.56 6.70 -18.23
CA PRO A 366 -1.70 7.76 -18.77
C PRO A 366 -2.11 9.13 -18.25
N GLN A 367 -1.10 9.88 -17.85
CA GLN A 367 -1.25 11.26 -17.42
C GLN A 367 -0.98 12.23 -18.57
N SER A 368 -1.17 13.54 -18.33
CA SER A 368 -0.87 14.56 -19.33
C SER A 368 0.62 14.55 -19.67
N ALA A 369 0.97 14.40 -20.96
CA ALA A 369 2.33 14.44 -21.49
C ALA A 369 3.32 13.44 -20.80
N PRO A 370 3.07 12.13 -20.85
CA PRO A 370 3.95 11.15 -20.26
C PRO A 370 5.32 11.13 -20.97
N TYR A 371 6.37 10.80 -20.25
CA TYR A 371 7.69 10.61 -20.83
C TYR A 371 7.75 9.28 -21.60
N SER A 372 7.94 9.35 -22.92
CA SER A 372 7.97 8.20 -23.83
C SER A 372 9.37 7.80 -24.33
N GLY A 373 10.41 8.53 -23.91
CA GLY A 373 11.81 8.22 -24.28
C GLY A 373 12.34 6.95 -23.62
N PRO A 374 13.55 6.48 -24.00
CA PRO A 374 14.22 5.32 -23.43
C PRO A 374 14.32 5.39 -21.90
N LEU A 375 14.09 4.27 -21.23
CA LEU A 375 14.06 4.16 -19.77
C LEU A 375 14.85 2.95 -19.28
N VAL A 376 15.81 3.20 -18.41
CA VAL A 376 16.53 2.15 -17.67
C VAL A 376 16.18 2.26 -16.19
N ILE A 377 15.90 1.13 -15.56
CA ILE A 377 15.67 1.04 -14.12
C ILE A 377 16.80 0.27 -13.46
N LEU A 378 17.43 0.85 -12.43
CA LEU A 378 18.42 0.17 -11.60
C LEU A 378 17.72 -0.45 -10.39
N VAL A 379 17.98 -1.75 -10.15
CA VAL A 379 17.44 -2.52 -9.02
C VAL A 379 18.56 -3.24 -8.27
N ASP A 380 18.37 -3.47 -6.98
CA ASP A 380 19.28 -4.28 -6.17
C ASP A 380 18.53 -5.15 -5.15
N GLY A 381 19.24 -5.96 -4.37
CA GLY A 381 18.66 -6.83 -3.34
C GLY A 381 17.89 -6.10 -2.24
N SER A 382 17.98 -4.78 -2.17
CA SER A 382 17.21 -3.94 -1.23
C SER A 382 16.01 -3.24 -1.90
N THR A 383 15.81 -3.41 -3.22
CA THR A 383 14.57 -3.00 -3.91
C THR A 383 13.46 -3.96 -3.53
N GLN A 384 12.33 -3.45 -3.00
CA GLN A 384 11.26 -4.32 -2.49
C GLN A 384 9.86 -3.73 -2.65
N SER A 385 8.84 -4.60 -2.47
CA SER A 385 7.41 -4.29 -2.40
C SER A 385 6.94 -3.49 -3.65
N ALA A 386 6.31 -2.33 -3.50
CA ALA A 386 5.86 -1.48 -4.62
C ALA A 386 6.98 -1.18 -5.62
N GLY A 387 8.25 -1.11 -5.18
CA GLY A 387 9.42 -0.97 -6.06
C GLY A 387 9.61 -2.15 -6.99
N GLU A 388 9.37 -3.37 -6.51
CA GLU A 388 9.45 -4.60 -7.32
C GLU A 388 8.27 -4.71 -8.28
N MET A 389 7.05 -4.41 -7.81
CA MET A 389 5.83 -4.42 -8.63
C MET A 389 5.94 -3.42 -9.78
N PHE A 390 6.43 -2.21 -9.51
CA PHE A 390 6.67 -1.19 -10.52
C PHE A 390 7.73 -1.62 -11.54
N ALA A 391 8.89 -2.10 -11.06
CA ALA A 391 9.98 -2.54 -11.92
C ALA A 391 9.56 -3.74 -12.79
N SER A 392 8.90 -4.75 -12.21
CA SER A 392 8.44 -5.93 -12.95
C SER A 392 7.40 -5.58 -14.03
N GLY A 393 6.42 -4.74 -13.69
CA GLY A 393 5.40 -4.31 -14.63
C GLY A 393 5.99 -3.58 -15.83
N LEU A 394 6.89 -2.61 -15.64
CA LEU A 394 7.54 -1.90 -16.74
C LEU A 394 8.53 -2.77 -17.53
N LYS A 395 9.11 -3.78 -16.90
CA LYS A 395 9.92 -4.77 -17.61
C LYS A 395 9.08 -5.64 -18.53
N GLU A 396 7.97 -6.20 -18.03
CA GLU A 396 7.13 -7.12 -18.79
C GLU A 396 6.39 -6.43 -19.95
N THR A 397 6.05 -5.14 -19.79
CA THR A 397 5.52 -4.33 -20.90
C THR A 397 6.56 -3.96 -21.95
N GLY A 398 7.85 -4.20 -21.70
CA GLY A 398 8.94 -3.74 -22.54
C GLY A 398 9.20 -2.22 -22.44
N ARG A 399 8.57 -1.52 -21.47
CA ARG A 399 8.73 -0.07 -21.29
C ARG A 399 10.10 0.32 -20.76
N ALA A 400 10.70 -0.54 -19.93
CA ALA A 400 11.99 -0.27 -19.29
C ALA A 400 12.92 -1.47 -19.37
N THR A 401 14.22 -1.18 -19.54
CA THR A 401 15.30 -2.15 -19.38
C THR A 401 15.78 -2.15 -17.93
N LEU A 402 15.69 -3.28 -17.24
CA LEU A 402 16.13 -3.42 -15.85
C LEU A 402 17.59 -3.88 -15.79
N LEU A 403 18.40 -3.19 -14.98
CA LEU A 403 19.82 -3.48 -14.74
C LEU A 403 20.10 -3.56 -13.24
N GLY A 404 21.10 -4.35 -12.88
CA GLY A 404 21.54 -4.50 -11.48
C GLY A 404 21.60 -5.94 -11.05
N VAL A 405 21.12 -6.23 -9.85
CA VAL A 405 20.98 -7.59 -9.31
C VAL A 405 19.53 -7.86 -8.94
N ARG A 406 19.19 -9.14 -8.73
CA ARG A 406 17.84 -9.54 -8.34
C ARG A 406 17.36 -8.76 -7.11
N SER A 407 16.11 -8.33 -7.12
CA SER A 407 15.47 -7.61 -6.01
C SER A 407 15.12 -8.53 -4.82
N ALA A 408 14.58 -7.97 -3.76
CA ALA A 408 14.39 -8.66 -2.47
C ALA A 408 13.41 -9.84 -2.52
N GLY A 409 12.37 -9.77 -3.32
CA GLY A 409 11.28 -10.76 -3.32
C GLY A 409 10.33 -10.58 -2.13
N ASN A 410 10.10 -9.35 -1.70
CA ASN A 410 9.19 -8.98 -0.62
C ASN A 410 8.01 -8.21 -1.23
N THR A 411 6.99 -8.91 -1.69
CA THR A 411 5.99 -8.31 -2.56
C THR A 411 4.54 -8.49 -2.12
N LEU A 412 4.29 -8.98 -0.91
CA LEU A 412 2.92 -9.13 -0.45
C LEU A 412 2.26 -7.76 -0.23
N PRO A 413 1.14 -7.44 -0.92
CA PRO A 413 0.30 -6.33 -0.53
C PRO A 413 -0.12 -6.50 0.93
N SER A 414 0.12 -5.46 1.73
CA SER A 414 -0.05 -5.53 3.18
C SER A 414 -0.79 -4.33 3.74
N GLU A 415 -1.46 -4.55 4.85
CA GLU A 415 -2.11 -3.52 5.66
C GLU A 415 -1.44 -3.38 7.02
N ILE A 416 -1.75 -2.28 7.68
CA ILE A 416 -1.18 -1.92 8.98
C ILE A 416 -2.32 -1.65 9.96
N LYS A 417 -2.27 -2.31 11.12
CA LYS A 417 -3.24 -2.17 12.21
C LYS A 417 -2.54 -1.80 13.51
N LYS A 418 -3.11 -0.87 14.26
CA LYS A 418 -2.65 -0.55 15.61
C LYS A 418 -3.22 -1.55 16.60
N LEU A 419 -2.37 -2.11 17.45
CA LEU A 419 -2.76 -3.04 18.50
C LEU A 419 -3.11 -2.32 19.81
N PRO A 420 -3.88 -2.95 20.73
CA PRO A 420 -4.20 -2.40 22.06
C PRO A 420 -2.96 -2.07 22.91
N THR A 421 -1.83 -2.76 22.70
CA THR A 421 -0.54 -2.47 23.31
C THR A 421 0.14 -1.20 22.77
N GLY A 422 -0.45 -0.56 21.74
CA GLY A 422 0.15 0.56 21.02
C GLY A 422 1.17 0.14 19.94
N ALA A 423 1.52 -1.14 19.84
CA ALA A 423 2.34 -1.68 18.76
C ALA A 423 1.61 -1.60 17.42
N ILE A 424 2.36 -1.64 16.32
CA ILE A 424 1.85 -1.73 14.95
C ILE A 424 1.98 -3.17 14.46
N PHE A 425 0.90 -3.73 13.93
CA PHE A 425 0.87 -5.00 13.25
C PHE A 425 0.72 -4.80 11.75
N GLN A 426 1.71 -5.22 10.98
CA GLN A 426 1.65 -5.31 9.52
C GLN A 426 1.34 -6.75 9.13
N TYR A 427 0.44 -6.95 8.15
CA TYR A 427 0.06 -8.28 7.65
C TYR A 427 -0.21 -8.25 6.16
N GLY A 428 0.25 -9.31 5.47
CA GLY A 428 -0.04 -9.55 4.06
C GLY A 428 -1.45 -10.10 3.88
N PHE A 429 -2.29 -9.39 3.10
CA PHE A 429 -3.66 -9.81 2.81
C PHE A 429 -3.85 -10.33 1.39
N ALA A 430 -2.88 -10.10 0.52
CA ALA A 430 -2.90 -10.52 -0.87
C ALA A 430 -1.53 -11.05 -1.30
N ASN A 431 -1.52 -11.84 -2.36
CA ASN A 431 -0.33 -12.13 -3.14
C ASN A 431 -0.33 -11.27 -4.41
N TYR A 432 0.84 -10.97 -4.95
CA TYR A 432 0.98 -10.25 -6.21
C TYR A 432 1.52 -11.18 -7.30
N GLU A 433 0.84 -11.17 -8.45
CA GLU A 433 1.25 -11.85 -9.67
C GLU A 433 1.52 -10.82 -10.77
N THR A 434 2.64 -10.94 -11.46
CA THR A 434 2.98 -10.08 -12.61
C THR A 434 2.01 -10.32 -13.78
N GLN A 435 2.17 -9.59 -14.88
CA GLN A 435 1.34 -9.79 -16.09
C GLN A 435 1.43 -11.21 -16.63
N SER A 436 2.62 -11.83 -16.56
CA SER A 436 2.83 -13.23 -16.99
C SER A 436 2.32 -14.26 -15.97
N GLY A 437 1.78 -13.85 -14.83
CA GLY A 437 1.32 -14.73 -13.76
C GLY A 437 2.45 -15.20 -12.84
N PHE A 438 3.65 -14.62 -12.93
CA PHE A 438 4.77 -14.99 -12.08
C PHE A 438 4.62 -14.37 -10.68
N ARG A 439 4.85 -15.16 -9.64
CA ARG A 439 4.83 -14.71 -8.25
C ARG A 439 6.19 -14.18 -7.85
N LEU A 440 6.25 -12.91 -7.45
CA LEU A 440 7.50 -12.28 -7.03
C LEU A 440 7.87 -12.61 -5.58
N GLU A 441 6.90 -12.94 -4.73
CA GLU A 441 7.15 -13.25 -3.32
C GLU A 441 8.15 -14.40 -3.16
N GLY A 442 9.20 -14.16 -2.38
CA GLY A 442 10.32 -15.07 -2.18
C GLY A 442 11.28 -15.18 -3.37
N GLN A 443 10.96 -14.64 -4.54
CA GLN A 443 11.74 -14.81 -5.76
C GLN A 443 12.37 -13.50 -6.28
N GLY A 444 11.69 -12.37 -6.10
CA GLY A 444 12.15 -11.07 -6.59
C GLY A 444 12.14 -10.91 -8.12
N VAL A 445 12.42 -9.70 -8.56
CA VAL A 445 12.51 -9.34 -9.97
C VAL A 445 13.95 -9.57 -10.45
N SER A 446 14.12 -10.43 -11.43
CA SER A 446 15.42 -10.59 -12.11
C SER A 446 15.59 -9.47 -13.15
N PRO A 447 16.75 -8.75 -13.18
CA PRO A 447 16.99 -7.73 -14.19
C PRO A 447 17.17 -8.35 -15.60
N ASN A 448 16.97 -7.53 -16.65
CA ASN A 448 17.29 -7.93 -18.03
C ASN A 448 18.80 -8.20 -18.20
N LYS A 449 19.63 -7.44 -17.47
CA LYS A 449 21.06 -7.61 -17.46
C LYS A 449 21.60 -7.54 -16.04
N THR A 450 22.15 -8.65 -15.56
CA THR A 450 22.81 -8.69 -14.25
C THR A 450 24.13 -7.93 -14.31
N VAL A 451 24.28 -6.96 -13.41
CA VAL A 451 25.51 -6.17 -13.23
C VAL A 451 25.76 -6.08 -11.73
N GLU A 452 26.71 -6.84 -11.24
CA GLU A 452 27.06 -6.84 -9.84
C GLU A 452 27.95 -5.64 -9.46
N LEU A 453 27.74 -5.13 -8.25
CA LEU A 453 28.71 -4.23 -7.64
C LEU A 453 29.93 -5.03 -7.20
N SER A 454 31.12 -4.54 -7.52
CA SER A 454 32.35 -5.10 -6.99
C SER A 454 33.15 -4.05 -6.25
N ARG A 455 33.74 -4.43 -5.12
CA ARG A 455 34.63 -3.56 -4.37
C ARG A 455 35.75 -2.98 -5.25
N LYS A 456 36.28 -3.79 -6.15
CA LYS A 456 37.32 -3.38 -7.10
C LYS A 456 36.87 -2.23 -8.02
N SER A 457 35.65 -2.29 -8.52
CA SER A 457 35.07 -1.23 -9.36
C SER A 457 34.82 0.05 -8.56
N LEU A 458 34.26 -0.07 -7.35
CA LEU A 458 34.02 1.04 -6.45
C LEU A 458 35.30 1.78 -6.06
N LEU A 459 36.37 1.04 -5.74
CA LEU A 459 37.69 1.62 -5.44
C LEU A 459 38.32 2.42 -6.59
N ARG A 460 37.91 2.14 -7.84
CA ARG A 460 38.31 2.90 -9.03
C ARG A 460 37.47 4.17 -9.25
N GLY A 461 36.56 4.47 -8.34
CA GLY A 461 35.68 5.64 -8.43
C GLY A 461 34.46 5.48 -9.35
N GLY A 462 34.19 4.25 -9.82
CA GLY A 462 33.09 3.98 -10.74
C GLY A 462 31.91 3.24 -10.10
N ASP A 463 30.69 3.61 -10.51
CA ASP A 463 29.48 2.79 -10.32
C ASP A 463 29.30 1.94 -11.59
N PRO A 464 29.60 0.63 -11.56
CA PRO A 464 29.54 -0.22 -12.76
C PRO A 464 28.10 -0.36 -13.27
N GLN A 465 27.09 -0.36 -12.38
CA GLN A 465 25.68 -0.45 -12.76
C GLN A 465 25.22 0.81 -13.48
N LEU A 466 25.54 1.99 -12.97
CA LEU A 466 25.24 3.27 -13.62
C LEU A 466 26.00 3.41 -14.95
N SER A 467 27.25 2.96 -15.01
CA SER A 467 28.06 3.01 -16.22
C SER A 467 27.49 2.13 -17.34
N VAL A 468 26.99 0.93 -16.99
CA VAL A 468 26.30 0.04 -17.95
C VAL A 468 24.95 0.62 -18.35
N ALA A 469 24.19 1.23 -17.44
CA ALA A 469 22.92 1.88 -17.72
C ALA A 469 23.07 3.00 -18.76
N LEU A 470 24.07 3.86 -18.60
CA LEU A 470 24.39 4.91 -19.57
C LEU A 470 24.79 4.35 -20.97
N ARG A 471 25.42 3.19 -21.02
CA ARG A 471 25.76 2.52 -22.27
C ARG A 471 24.51 1.98 -22.94
N VAL A 472 23.69 1.23 -22.22
CA VAL A 472 22.42 0.68 -22.72
C VAL A 472 21.54 1.78 -23.27
N LEU A 473 21.33 2.87 -22.51
CA LEU A 473 20.56 4.02 -22.98
C LEU A 473 21.13 4.62 -24.28
N ARG A 474 22.44 4.77 -24.37
CA ARG A 474 23.07 5.26 -25.61
C ARG A 474 22.78 4.37 -26.82
N ASP A 475 22.81 3.06 -26.62
CA ASP A 475 22.54 2.09 -27.68
C ASP A 475 21.05 2.12 -28.08
N GLU A 476 20.12 2.24 -27.13
CA GLU A 476 18.69 2.41 -27.38
C GLU A 476 18.37 3.72 -28.10
N ILE A 477 18.99 4.84 -27.71
CA ILE A 477 18.84 6.14 -28.37
C ILE A 477 19.33 6.07 -29.82
N ARG A 478 20.48 5.45 -30.07
CA ARG A 478 21.01 5.26 -31.42
C ARG A 478 20.12 4.35 -32.28
N GLY A 479 19.58 3.29 -31.68
CA GLY A 479 18.67 2.36 -32.35
C GLY A 479 17.34 3.03 -32.75
N SER A 480 16.78 3.87 -31.90
CA SER A 480 15.56 4.66 -32.19
C SER A 480 15.78 5.72 -33.27
N GLY A 481 16.96 6.33 -33.34
CA GLY A 481 17.37 7.24 -34.40
C GLY A 481 17.47 6.56 -35.78
N LYS A 482 18.11 5.41 -35.88
CA LYS A 482 18.18 4.61 -37.12
C LYS A 482 16.81 4.19 -37.63
N GLN A 483 15.88 3.87 -36.74
CA GLN A 483 14.52 3.47 -37.12
C GLN A 483 13.72 4.66 -37.66
N LYS A 484 13.92 5.88 -37.16
CA LYS A 484 13.31 7.10 -37.70
C LYS A 484 13.87 7.48 -39.08
N GLU A 485 15.19 7.34 -39.30
CA GLU A 485 15.80 7.57 -40.60
C GLU A 485 15.34 6.55 -41.65
N LEU A 486 15.22 5.26 -41.29
CA LEU A 486 14.68 4.23 -42.16
C LEU A 486 13.19 4.47 -42.54
N ILE A 487 12.37 4.97 -41.63
CA ILE A 487 10.96 5.31 -41.90
C ILE A 487 10.90 6.57 -42.80
N ALA A 488 11.77 7.54 -42.59
CA ALA A 488 11.82 8.74 -43.41
C ALA A 488 12.27 8.43 -44.87
N ASP A 489 13.22 7.48 -45.05
CA ASP A 489 13.73 7.06 -46.37
C ASP A 489 12.70 6.24 -47.15
N VAL A 490 11.89 5.41 -46.47
CA VAL A 490 10.82 4.62 -47.12
C VAL A 490 9.64 5.49 -47.55
N SER A 491 9.42 6.65 -46.94
CA SER A 491 8.36 7.59 -47.31
C SER A 491 8.61 8.32 -48.64
N SER A 492 9.83 8.27 -49.18
CA SER A 492 10.22 8.89 -50.45
C SER A 492 10.11 7.96 -51.68
N ILE A 493 9.75 6.69 -51.49
CA ILE A 493 9.65 5.74 -52.59
C ILE A 493 8.15 5.44 -52.86
N SER A 494 7.57 6.20 -53.79
CA SER A 494 6.23 5.92 -54.37
C SER A 494 6.34 4.83 -55.43
N ALA A 495 6.29 3.55 -55.01
CA ALA A 495 6.04 2.41 -55.90
C ALA A 495 5.09 1.44 -55.20
N PRO A 496 4.12 0.84 -55.93
CA PRO A 496 3.14 -0.06 -55.31
C PRO A 496 3.81 -1.32 -54.74
N PRO A 497 3.37 -1.82 -53.61
CA PRO A 497 3.98 -2.96 -52.93
C PRO A 497 3.80 -4.23 -53.78
N ARG A 498 4.90 -4.96 -54.02
CA ARG A 498 4.82 -6.35 -54.47
C ARG A 498 4.15 -7.21 -53.42
N PRO A 499 3.28 -8.19 -53.80
CA PRO A 499 2.68 -9.08 -52.85
C PRO A 499 3.74 -9.84 -52.06
N ALA A 500 3.63 -9.84 -50.73
CA ALA A 500 4.48 -10.56 -49.81
C ALA A 500 4.45 -12.07 -50.13
N PRO A 501 5.59 -12.78 -49.98
CA PRO A 501 5.61 -14.23 -50.07
C PRO A 501 4.67 -14.83 -48.99
N PRO A 502 4.05 -15.98 -49.25
CA PRO A 502 3.11 -16.56 -48.29
C PRO A 502 3.81 -16.87 -46.97
N VAL A 503 3.31 -16.26 -45.90
CA VAL A 503 3.73 -16.55 -44.53
C VAL A 503 3.44 -18.03 -44.29
N ALA A 504 4.44 -18.80 -43.92
CA ALA A 504 4.30 -20.19 -43.49
C ALA A 504 3.22 -20.25 -42.41
N ARG A 505 2.18 -21.01 -42.68
CA ARG A 505 1.11 -21.22 -41.71
C ARG A 505 1.70 -21.81 -40.41
N PRO A 506 1.37 -21.29 -39.24
CA PRO A 506 1.74 -21.95 -37.99
C PRO A 506 1.13 -23.36 -38.01
N VAL A 507 1.96 -24.36 -37.72
CA VAL A 507 1.54 -25.76 -37.52
C VAL A 507 0.47 -25.75 -36.44
N ARG A 508 -0.79 -26.03 -36.85
CA ARG A 508 -1.87 -26.31 -35.90
C ARG A 508 -1.54 -27.61 -35.18
N VAL A 509 -1.16 -27.53 -33.93
CA VAL A 509 -1.26 -28.65 -33.01
C VAL A 509 -2.77 -28.95 -32.87
N PRO A 510 -3.25 -30.17 -33.13
CA PRO A 510 -4.66 -30.48 -32.93
C PRO A 510 -4.98 -30.38 -31.45
N ILE A 511 -5.71 -29.36 -31.05
CA ILE A 511 -6.37 -29.34 -29.76
C ILE A 511 -7.59 -30.26 -29.95
N GLY A 512 -7.50 -31.47 -29.39
CA GLY A 512 -8.64 -32.36 -29.26
C GLY A 512 -9.79 -31.65 -28.52
N PRO A 513 -11.05 -31.94 -28.87
CA PRO A 513 -12.16 -31.34 -28.14
C PRO A 513 -12.09 -31.70 -26.66
N PRO A 514 -12.49 -30.79 -25.73
CA PRO A 514 -12.58 -31.14 -24.35
C PRO A 514 -13.52 -32.33 -24.14
N PRO A 515 -13.26 -33.23 -23.20
CA PRO A 515 -14.11 -34.38 -22.93
C PRO A 515 -15.52 -33.84 -22.60
N SER A 516 -16.49 -34.20 -23.46
CA SER A 516 -17.89 -33.97 -23.18
C SER A 516 -18.28 -34.85 -21.99
N VAL A 517 -18.50 -34.26 -20.84
CA VAL A 517 -19.19 -34.94 -19.74
C VAL A 517 -20.65 -35.10 -20.20
N ARG A 518 -21.00 -36.29 -20.69
CA ARG A 518 -22.40 -36.70 -20.82
C ARG A 518 -22.93 -36.90 -19.41
N VAL A 519 -23.80 -36.03 -18.97
CA VAL A 519 -24.73 -36.31 -17.90
C VAL A 519 -25.85 -37.15 -18.48
N ASP A 520 -25.81 -38.45 -18.24
CA ASP A 520 -26.93 -39.34 -18.52
C ASP A 520 -28.05 -38.97 -17.53
N ILE A 521 -29.04 -38.28 -18.03
CA ILE A 521 -30.31 -38.12 -17.33
C ILE A 521 -31.10 -39.41 -17.63
N SER A 522 -30.96 -40.40 -16.69
CA SER A 522 -31.85 -41.56 -16.65
C SER A 522 -33.27 -41.08 -16.36
N THR A 523 -34.15 -41.23 -17.36
CA THR A 523 -35.59 -41.01 -17.25
C THR A 523 -36.28 -42.33 -16.92
N ASP A 524 -36.02 -42.92 -15.79
CA ASP A 524 -36.85 -43.98 -15.25
C ASP A 524 -37.48 -43.55 -13.92
N PRO A 525 -38.83 -43.55 -13.82
CA PRO A 525 -39.53 -43.25 -12.60
C PRO A 525 -39.40 -44.40 -11.60
N PRO A 526 -39.15 -44.11 -10.32
CA PRO A 526 -39.16 -45.18 -9.33
C PRO A 526 -40.60 -45.67 -9.09
N THR A 527 -40.82 -46.93 -9.44
CA THR A 527 -42.01 -47.71 -9.07
C THR A 527 -41.92 -48.04 -7.58
N GLY A 528 -42.76 -47.40 -6.81
CA GLY A 528 -42.89 -47.70 -5.36
C GLY A 528 -44.00 -46.84 -4.75
N VAL A 529 -45.24 -47.23 -4.97
CA VAL A 529 -46.40 -46.63 -4.32
C VAL A 529 -46.62 -47.29 -2.96
N PRO A 530 -46.55 -46.55 -1.84
CA PRO A 530 -47.13 -46.98 -0.58
C PRO A 530 -48.63 -46.65 -0.55
N PRO A 531 -49.45 -47.41 0.23
CA PRO A 531 -50.91 -47.38 0.10
C PRO A 531 -51.56 -46.12 0.68
N ALA A 532 -52.67 -45.76 0.07
CA ALA A 532 -53.56 -44.67 0.36
C ALA A 532 -53.99 -44.58 1.83
N ILE A 533 -53.72 -43.48 2.48
CA ILE A 533 -54.39 -43.06 3.73
C ILE A 533 -55.53 -42.11 3.34
N ARG A 534 -56.73 -42.48 3.80
CA ARG A 534 -57.98 -41.82 3.50
C ARG A 534 -58.03 -40.36 3.98
N SER A 535 -58.64 -39.55 3.16
CA SER A 535 -59.04 -38.14 3.31
C SER A 535 -59.67 -37.83 4.69
N GLY A 536 -58.99 -36.92 5.39
CA GLY A 536 -59.62 -36.07 6.39
C GLY A 536 -59.47 -34.63 5.92
N ASN A 537 -60.61 -34.00 5.59
CA ASN A 537 -60.69 -32.57 5.26
C ASN A 537 -60.19 -31.70 6.43
N VAL A 538 -59.00 -31.09 6.28
CA VAL A 538 -58.63 -29.88 7.00
C VAL A 538 -58.25 -28.86 5.95
N VAL A 539 -59.22 -28.06 5.49
CA VAL A 539 -58.98 -26.84 4.71
C VAL A 539 -58.44 -25.79 5.67
N GLY A 540 -57.19 -25.87 5.93
CA GLY A 540 -56.39 -24.73 6.41
C GLY A 540 -55.65 -24.16 5.22
N SER A 541 -56.15 -23.11 4.60
CA SER A 541 -55.47 -22.36 3.56
C SER A 541 -54.24 -21.69 4.23
N LEU A 542 -53.09 -22.37 4.17
CA LEU A 542 -51.80 -21.71 4.25
C LEU A 542 -51.74 -20.75 3.06
N ARG A 543 -52.08 -19.48 3.31
CA ARG A 543 -51.71 -18.40 2.39
C ARG A 543 -50.18 -18.43 2.31
N VAL A 544 -49.63 -19.05 1.29
CA VAL A 544 -48.29 -18.77 0.83
C VAL A 544 -48.32 -17.29 0.47
N ALA A 545 -47.75 -16.45 1.30
CA ALA A 545 -47.65 -15.02 1.02
C ALA A 545 -46.88 -14.89 -0.32
N SER A 546 -47.64 -14.49 -1.36
CA SER A 546 -47.02 -14.30 -2.69
C SER A 546 -45.95 -13.22 -2.58
N MET A 547 -44.80 -13.50 -3.15
CA MET A 547 -43.72 -12.51 -3.23
C MET A 547 -44.22 -11.25 -3.94
N PRO A 548 -43.89 -10.03 -3.44
CA PRO A 548 -44.33 -8.79 -4.09
C PRO A 548 -43.73 -8.67 -5.49
N SER A 549 -44.40 -7.94 -6.37
CA SER A 549 -43.82 -7.59 -7.66
C SER A 549 -42.66 -6.61 -7.49
N VAL A 550 -41.76 -6.57 -8.49
CA VAL A 550 -40.67 -5.57 -8.50
C VAL A 550 -41.21 -4.15 -8.41
N ASP A 551 -42.30 -3.85 -9.15
CA ASP A 551 -42.95 -2.55 -9.12
C ASP A 551 -43.44 -2.18 -7.72
N SER A 552 -44.04 -3.12 -7.00
CA SER A 552 -44.51 -2.89 -5.64
C SER A 552 -43.35 -2.58 -4.67
N ILE A 553 -42.17 -3.23 -4.86
CA ILE A 553 -40.98 -2.96 -4.05
C ILE A 553 -40.44 -1.56 -4.36
N LEU A 554 -40.34 -1.20 -5.66
CA LEU A 554 -39.83 0.11 -6.07
C LEU A 554 -40.77 1.26 -5.68
N ASP A 555 -42.11 1.06 -5.74
CA ASP A 555 -43.08 2.04 -5.21
C ASP A 555 -42.95 2.24 -3.72
N LYS A 556 -42.83 1.14 -2.98
CA LYS A 556 -42.62 1.21 -1.53
C LYS A 556 -41.33 1.96 -1.18
N TYR A 557 -40.24 1.75 -1.93
CA TYR A 557 -38.99 2.49 -1.76
C TYR A 557 -39.17 3.98 -2.10
N LEU A 558 -39.86 4.32 -3.19
CA LEU A 558 -40.13 5.71 -3.55
C LEU A 558 -40.91 6.43 -2.44
N GLU A 559 -41.98 5.82 -1.94
CA GLU A 559 -42.79 6.40 -0.86
C GLU A 559 -41.95 6.51 0.45
N ALA A 560 -41.22 5.45 0.80
CA ALA A 560 -40.36 5.47 2.00
C ALA A 560 -39.27 6.55 1.92
N SER A 561 -38.83 6.93 0.71
CA SER A 561 -37.84 7.98 0.46
C SER A 561 -38.43 9.40 0.52
N GLY A 562 -39.75 9.59 0.70
CA GLY A 562 -40.42 10.87 0.75
C GLY A 562 -41.41 11.11 -0.40
N GLY A 563 -41.52 10.17 -1.33
CA GLY A 563 -42.45 10.22 -2.46
C GLY A 563 -41.98 11.13 -3.60
N ARG A 564 -42.60 10.95 -4.76
CA ARG A 564 -42.25 11.65 -6.01
C ARG A 564 -42.30 13.18 -5.87
N LYS A 565 -43.36 13.72 -5.23
CA LYS A 565 -43.56 15.18 -5.13
C LYS A 565 -42.47 15.87 -4.30
N ALA A 566 -41.97 15.25 -3.22
CA ALA A 566 -40.88 15.82 -2.43
C ALA A 566 -39.58 15.78 -3.20
N LEU A 567 -39.25 14.65 -3.85
CA LEU A 567 -38.03 14.49 -4.62
C LEU A 567 -37.94 15.48 -5.79
N GLU A 568 -39.05 15.72 -6.54
CA GLU A 568 -39.07 16.62 -7.70
C GLU A 568 -38.85 18.11 -7.35
N LYS A 569 -39.05 18.52 -6.08
CA LYS A 569 -38.77 19.88 -5.59
C LYS A 569 -37.28 20.16 -5.41
N ILE A 570 -36.47 19.11 -5.34
CA ILE A 570 -35.06 19.24 -5.08
C ILE A 570 -34.29 19.27 -6.41
N THR A 571 -33.46 20.28 -6.61
CA THR A 571 -32.64 20.47 -7.82
C THR A 571 -31.15 20.35 -7.57
N SER A 572 -30.72 20.53 -6.31
CA SER A 572 -29.33 20.34 -5.89
C SER A 572 -29.25 19.82 -4.46
N ARG A 573 -28.15 19.15 -4.15
CA ARG A 573 -27.85 18.63 -2.82
C ARG A 573 -26.37 18.76 -2.51
N VAL A 574 -26.06 19.24 -1.31
CA VAL A 574 -24.70 19.20 -0.75
C VAL A 574 -24.80 18.49 0.60
N ALA A 575 -24.01 17.43 0.77
CA ALA A 575 -23.89 16.72 2.03
C ALA A 575 -22.45 16.72 2.51
N THR A 576 -22.22 17.09 3.76
CA THR A 576 -20.89 17.18 4.37
C THR A 576 -20.78 16.26 5.57
N GLY A 577 -19.55 15.81 5.85
CA GLY A 577 -19.31 14.92 6.97
C GLY A 577 -17.86 14.47 7.08
N THR A 578 -17.67 13.34 7.76
CA THR A 578 -16.37 12.70 7.90
C THR A 578 -16.30 11.41 7.10
N VAL A 579 -15.10 11.05 6.69
CA VAL A 579 -14.78 9.77 6.04
C VAL A 579 -13.69 9.07 6.84
N GLU A 580 -13.85 7.77 7.02
CA GLU A 580 -12.88 6.90 7.66
C GLU A 580 -12.43 5.81 6.67
N MET A 581 -11.14 5.76 6.36
CA MET A 581 -10.50 4.73 5.55
C MET A 581 -9.89 3.69 6.49
N THR A 582 -10.64 2.62 6.78
CA THR A 582 -10.32 1.70 7.89
C THR A 582 -8.99 0.97 7.71
N SER A 583 -8.63 0.58 6.49
CA SER A 583 -7.36 -0.10 6.19
C SER A 583 -6.12 0.76 6.46
N LEU A 584 -6.24 2.06 6.24
CA LEU A 584 -5.15 3.01 6.48
C LEU A 584 -5.22 3.65 7.86
N GLY A 585 -6.38 3.55 8.56
CA GLY A 585 -6.63 4.28 9.80
C GLY A 585 -6.64 5.81 9.59
N VAL A 586 -7.06 6.27 8.41
CA VAL A 586 -7.15 7.70 8.08
C VAL A 586 -8.56 8.18 8.24
N THR A 587 -8.74 9.27 8.99
CA THR A 587 -10.00 10.01 9.07
C THR A 587 -9.84 11.36 8.40
N GLY A 588 -10.77 11.70 7.50
CA GLY A 588 -10.79 12.94 6.75
C GLY A 588 -12.18 13.57 6.72
N THR A 589 -12.34 14.58 5.86
CA THR A 589 -13.64 15.19 5.56
C THR A 589 -14.15 14.73 4.21
N VAL A 590 -15.47 14.69 4.05
CA VAL A 590 -16.13 14.37 2.78
C VAL A 590 -17.20 15.40 2.47
N GLU A 591 -17.32 15.71 1.18
CA GLU A 591 -18.40 16.51 0.62
C GLU A 591 -18.98 15.75 -0.59
N PHE A 592 -20.29 15.49 -0.57
CA PHE A 592 -21.05 15.00 -1.71
C PHE A 592 -21.78 16.20 -2.32
N VAL A 593 -21.62 16.40 -3.60
CA VAL A 593 -22.25 17.48 -4.37
C VAL A 593 -23.01 16.86 -5.52
N GLU A 594 -24.32 17.13 -5.58
CA GLU A 594 -25.19 16.61 -6.63
C GLU A 594 -26.05 17.73 -7.21
N GLN A 595 -26.21 17.75 -8.52
CA GLN A 595 -27.02 18.74 -9.24
C GLN A 595 -27.80 18.08 -10.38
N SER A 596 -29.09 18.46 -10.45
CA SER A 596 -29.98 18.03 -11.54
C SER A 596 -29.47 18.52 -12.91
N PRO A 597 -29.57 17.72 -14.00
CA PRO A 597 -30.23 16.40 -14.00
C PRO A 597 -29.31 15.25 -13.59
N ASN A 598 -27.96 15.41 -13.69
CA ASN A 598 -27.04 14.27 -13.58
C ASN A 598 -25.57 14.68 -13.30
N GLN A 599 -25.34 15.75 -12.57
CA GLN A 599 -23.98 16.08 -12.12
C GLN A 599 -23.76 15.57 -10.70
N SER A 600 -22.59 14.97 -10.43
CA SER A 600 -22.23 14.43 -9.13
C SER A 600 -20.73 14.53 -8.89
N SER A 601 -20.34 14.96 -7.71
CA SER A 601 -18.94 14.98 -7.25
C SER A 601 -18.85 14.54 -5.81
N VAL A 602 -17.89 13.66 -5.51
CA VAL A 602 -17.53 13.26 -4.14
C VAL A 602 -16.11 13.72 -3.90
N ILE A 603 -15.93 14.62 -2.95
CA ILE A 603 -14.65 15.26 -2.63
C ILE A 603 -14.25 14.79 -1.24
N ILE A 604 -13.10 14.14 -1.14
CA ILE A 604 -12.53 13.66 0.12
C ILE A 604 -11.21 14.37 0.36
N ASN A 605 -11.07 15.00 1.53
CA ASN A 605 -9.78 15.53 1.98
C ASN A 605 -9.24 14.64 3.11
N ALA A 606 -8.20 13.86 2.81
CA ALA A 606 -7.61 12.89 3.70
C ALA A 606 -6.20 13.36 4.14
N PRO A 607 -5.97 13.62 5.45
CA PRO A 607 -4.68 14.04 5.97
C PRO A 607 -3.55 13.08 5.57
N GLY A 608 -2.44 13.63 5.08
CA GLY A 608 -1.29 12.86 4.61
C GLY A 608 -1.43 12.25 3.21
N LEU A 609 -2.65 12.04 2.71
CA LEU A 609 -2.92 11.57 1.35
C LEU A 609 -3.21 12.73 0.39
N GLY A 610 -3.96 13.75 0.83
CA GLY A 610 -4.38 14.86 0.00
C GLY A 610 -5.87 14.80 -0.38
N VAL A 611 -6.24 15.51 -1.47
CA VAL A 611 -7.62 15.59 -1.95
C VAL A 611 -7.88 14.56 -3.05
N MET A 612 -8.86 13.69 -2.83
CA MET A 612 -9.42 12.78 -3.83
C MET A 612 -10.78 13.31 -4.29
N GLN A 613 -11.04 13.27 -5.60
CA GLN A 613 -12.31 13.73 -6.15
C GLN A 613 -12.80 12.77 -7.24
N ARG A 614 -14.00 12.26 -7.08
CA ARG A 614 -14.69 11.43 -8.07
C ARG A 614 -15.88 12.19 -8.63
N THR A 615 -15.88 12.46 -9.93
CA THR A 615 -16.85 13.37 -10.56
C THR A 615 -17.44 12.80 -11.84
N PHE A 616 -18.73 13.05 -12.03
CA PHE A 616 -19.43 13.07 -13.31
C PHE A 616 -19.99 14.46 -13.55
N ASP A 617 -19.51 15.16 -14.60
CA ASP A 617 -19.89 16.55 -14.89
C ASP A 617 -21.14 16.70 -15.77
N GLY A 618 -21.86 15.62 -16.00
CA GLY A 618 -22.98 15.53 -16.94
C GLY A 618 -22.59 14.92 -18.29
N THR A 619 -21.31 14.92 -18.64
CA THR A 619 -20.80 14.43 -19.93
C THR A 619 -19.55 13.54 -19.80
N ARG A 620 -18.71 13.78 -18.80
CA ARG A 620 -17.43 13.09 -18.56
C ARG A 620 -17.37 12.56 -17.16
N ALA A 621 -16.66 11.44 -16.98
CA ALA A 621 -16.43 10.80 -15.70
C ALA A 621 -14.94 10.69 -15.41
N TRP A 622 -14.50 11.08 -14.21
CA TRP A 622 -13.11 10.93 -13.77
C TRP A 622 -12.97 10.75 -12.26
N LEU A 623 -11.86 10.17 -11.88
CA LEU A 623 -11.33 10.19 -10.53
C LEU A 623 -10.01 10.97 -10.56
N GLN A 624 -9.89 11.97 -9.71
CA GLN A 624 -8.62 12.62 -9.39
C GLN A 624 -8.12 12.06 -8.07
N ASP A 625 -6.92 11.52 -8.08
CA ASP A 625 -6.27 10.91 -6.92
C ASP A 625 -4.86 11.51 -6.76
N PRO A 626 -4.42 11.91 -5.56
CA PRO A 626 -3.14 12.58 -5.35
C PRO A 626 -1.93 11.70 -5.67
N VAL A 627 -2.08 10.38 -5.67
CA VAL A 627 -0.98 9.44 -5.94
C VAL A 627 -1.11 8.72 -7.28
N GLN A 628 -2.33 8.51 -7.78
CA GLN A 628 -2.59 7.85 -9.06
C GLN A 628 -2.79 8.85 -10.22
N GLY A 629 -3.04 10.11 -9.92
CA GLY A 629 -3.33 11.13 -10.92
C GLY A 629 -4.78 11.15 -11.36
N ILE A 630 -5.03 11.51 -12.63
CA ILE A 630 -6.37 11.60 -13.19
C ILE A 630 -6.70 10.33 -13.96
N ILE A 631 -7.70 9.60 -13.47
CA ILE A 631 -8.24 8.42 -14.13
C ILE A 631 -9.53 8.83 -14.83
N ARG A 632 -9.57 8.74 -16.17
CA ARG A 632 -10.77 8.97 -16.95
C ARG A 632 -11.53 7.67 -17.13
N PHE A 633 -12.80 7.65 -16.75
CA PHE A 633 -13.65 6.48 -16.93
C PHE A 633 -14.17 6.41 -18.37
N THR A 634 -14.14 5.19 -18.93
CA THR A 634 -14.69 4.83 -20.24
C THR A 634 -15.42 3.48 -20.13
N GLY A 635 -16.20 3.11 -21.14
CA GLY A 635 -16.90 1.83 -21.17
C GLY A 635 -17.81 1.63 -19.96
N VAL A 636 -17.78 0.45 -19.34
CA VAL A 636 -18.63 0.10 -18.19
C VAL A 636 -18.44 1.05 -17.01
N GLY A 637 -17.21 1.46 -16.71
CA GLY A 637 -16.93 2.41 -15.63
C GLY A 637 -17.60 3.78 -15.84
N PHE A 638 -17.61 4.26 -17.08
CA PHE A 638 -18.32 5.49 -17.44
C PHE A 638 -19.84 5.34 -17.26
N GLU A 639 -20.44 4.24 -17.72
CA GLU A 639 -21.89 4.01 -17.60
C GLU A 639 -22.30 3.88 -16.11
N LEU A 640 -21.49 3.25 -15.27
CA LEU A 640 -21.74 3.19 -13.82
C LEU A 640 -21.68 4.58 -13.16
N MET A 641 -20.71 5.43 -13.55
CA MET A 641 -20.62 6.80 -13.06
C MET A 641 -21.81 7.65 -13.49
N LYS A 642 -22.21 7.54 -14.76
CA LYS A 642 -23.37 8.23 -15.33
C LYS A 642 -24.67 7.79 -14.64
N GLU A 643 -24.87 6.48 -14.46
CA GLU A 643 -26.00 5.96 -13.68
C GLU A 643 -25.97 6.47 -12.25
N GLY A 644 -24.77 6.42 -11.61
CA GLY A 644 -24.57 6.91 -10.25
C GLY A 644 -24.98 8.36 -10.08
N ALA A 645 -24.71 9.20 -11.06
CA ALA A 645 -24.97 10.64 -11.05
C ALA A 645 -26.43 11.05 -11.34
N VAL A 646 -27.32 10.13 -11.70
CA VAL A 646 -28.73 10.47 -11.95
C VAL A 646 -29.34 11.05 -10.66
N PHE A 647 -29.75 12.31 -10.73
CA PHE A 647 -30.32 13.02 -9.59
C PHE A 647 -31.74 12.54 -9.29
N ASN A 648 -32.10 12.45 -8.00
CA ASN A 648 -33.40 11.94 -7.52
C ASN A 648 -33.76 10.55 -8.05
N LYS A 649 -32.77 9.67 -8.06
CA LYS A 649 -32.85 8.30 -8.59
C LYS A 649 -34.06 7.49 -8.14
N PRO A 650 -34.55 7.55 -6.88
CA PRO A 650 -35.71 6.77 -6.46
C PRO A 650 -36.94 6.97 -7.35
N ALA A 651 -37.16 8.20 -7.86
CA ALA A 651 -38.28 8.52 -8.75
C ALA A 651 -38.12 8.01 -10.21
N LYS A 652 -36.92 7.57 -10.59
CA LYS A 652 -36.53 7.21 -11.98
C LYS A 652 -36.14 5.74 -12.14
N LEU A 653 -36.20 4.91 -11.10
CA LEU A 653 -35.68 3.54 -11.12
C LEU A 653 -36.32 2.67 -12.21
N ARG A 654 -37.63 2.82 -12.46
CA ARG A 654 -38.32 2.05 -13.53
C ARG A 654 -37.83 2.41 -14.92
N GLU A 655 -37.55 3.70 -15.17
CA GLU A 655 -37.04 4.20 -16.43
C GLU A 655 -35.60 3.74 -16.67
N LEU A 656 -34.80 3.79 -15.62
CA LEU A 656 -33.39 3.41 -15.65
C LEU A 656 -33.19 1.90 -15.77
N PHE A 657 -34.09 1.10 -15.20
CA PHE A 657 -33.96 -0.36 -15.15
C PHE A 657 -35.24 -1.09 -15.56
N PRO A 658 -35.64 -1.02 -16.85
CA PRO A 658 -36.85 -1.67 -17.32
C PRO A 658 -36.79 -3.20 -17.23
N SER A 659 -35.59 -3.79 -17.15
CA SER A 659 -35.37 -5.23 -17.00
C SER A 659 -35.07 -5.64 -15.54
N ALA A 660 -35.58 -4.92 -14.55
CA ALA A 660 -35.41 -5.25 -13.13
C ALA A 660 -36.02 -6.61 -12.78
N VAL A 661 -35.31 -7.42 -12.00
CA VAL A 661 -35.73 -8.79 -11.63
C VAL A 661 -35.63 -8.99 -10.11
N LEU A 662 -36.73 -9.46 -9.52
CA LEU A 662 -36.74 -9.92 -8.13
C LEU A 662 -35.95 -11.24 -8.02
N ILE A 663 -34.86 -11.23 -7.24
CA ILE A 663 -34.04 -12.41 -6.99
C ILE A 663 -34.65 -13.27 -5.87
N GLY A 664 -35.14 -12.62 -4.81
CA GLY A 664 -35.72 -13.32 -3.66
C GLY A 664 -35.82 -12.45 -2.41
N LYS A 665 -35.99 -13.13 -1.29
CA LYS A 665 -36.02 -12.55 0.04
C LYS A 665 -34.88 -13.14 0.86
N GLU A 666 -34.07 -12.31 1.49
CA GLU A 666 -32.89 -12.69 2.30
C GLU A 666 -32.91 -11.97 3.66
N LYS A 667 -31.98 -12.32 4.54
CA LYS A 667 -31.70 -11.57 5.76
C LYS A 667 -30.39 -10.78 5.61
N LEU A 668 -30.47 -9.47 5.92
CA LEU A 668 -29.32 -8.57 5.93
C LEU A 668 -29.26 -7.86 7.31
N GLY A 669 -28.22 -8.18 8.10
CA GLY A 669 -28.09 -7.61 9.44
C GLY A 669 -29.29 -7.89 10.35
N GLY A 670 -29.91 -9.07 10.22
CA GLY A 670 -31.10 -9.47 10.99
C GLY A 670 -32.44 -9.00 10.40
N LYS A 671 -32.45 -8.04 9.47
CA LYS A 671 -33.68 -7.55 8.80
C LYS A 671 -34.02 -8.40 7.57
N ASP A 672 -35.29 -8.59 7.31
CA ASP A 672 -35.77 -9.18 6.07
C ASP A 672 -35.65 -8.16 4.94
N VAL A 673 -35.07 -8.55 3.81
CA VAL A 673 -34.87 -7.71 2.63
C VAL A 673 -35.34 -8.38 1.37
N TYR A 674 -35.94 -7.62 0.47
CA TYR A 674 -36.12 -8.04 -0.93
C TYR A 674 -34.90 -7.71 -1.74
N VAL A 675 -34.37 -8.69 -2.48
CA VAL A 675 -33.21 -8.54 -3.35
C VAL A 675 -33.67 -8.40 -4.78
N VAL A 676 -33.44 -7.24 -5.36
CA VAL A 676 -33.79 -6.92 -6.75
C VAL A 676 -32.49 -6.68 -7.54
N ARG A 677 -32.35 -7.31 -8.70
CA ARG A 677 -31.28 -6.99 -9.63
C ARG A 677 -31.71 -5.80 -10.49
N LEU A 678 -30.99 -4.70 -10.34
CA LEU A 678 -31.15 -3.49 -11.14
C LEU A 678 -29.85 -3.28 -11.94
N GLY A 679 -29.94 -3.46 -13.26
CA GLY A 679 -28.75 -3.45 -14.12
C GLY A 679 -27.75 -4.55 -13.75
N LEU A 680 -26.51 -4.16 -13.47
CA LEU A 680 -25.43 -5.08 -13.12
C LEU A 680 -25.36 -5.41 -11.62
N GLU A 681 -26.11 -4.71 -10.75
CA GLU A 681 -25.98 -4.79 -9.30
C GLU A 681 -27.22 -5.38 -8.62
N LYS A 682 -27.00 -5.97 -7.44
CA LYS A 682 -28.08 -6.37 -6.52
C LYS A 682 -28.37 -5.22 -5.55
N TRP A 683 -29.63 -4.87 -5.41
CA TRP A 683 -30.13 -3.87 -4.48
C TRP A 683 -31.00 -4.56 -3.44
N TYR A 684 -30.84 -4.19 -2.16
CA TYR A 684 -31.47 -4.84 -1.01
C TYR A 684 -32.38 -3.84 -0.33
N PHE A 685 -33.69 -4.06 -0.45
CA PHE A 685 -34.73 -3.18 0.08
C PHE A 685 -35.30 -3.79 1.36
N ASP A 686 -35.41 -2.99 2.42
CA ASP A 686 -36.05 -3.38 3.67
C ASP A 686 -37.49 -3.85 3.39
N ALA A 687 -37.82 -5.09 3.73
CA ALA A 687 -39.12 -5.66 3.44
C ALA A 687 -40.28 -4.96 4.24
N GLU A 688 -39.98 -4.46 5.44
CA GLU A 688 -40.93 -3.74 6.29
C GLU A 688 -40.92 -2.23 5.99
N GLY A 689 -39.77 -1.58 6.07
CA GLY A 689 -39.64 -0.12 5.94
C GLY A 689 -39.56 0.40 4.51
N GLY A 690 -39.24 -0.45 3.52
CA GLY A 690 -39.12 -0.07 2.11
C GLY A 690 -37.80 0.63 1.74
N LEU A 691 -36.97 1.06 2.70
CA LEU A 691 -35.73 1.78 2.42
C LEU A 691 -34.64 0.86 1.83
N LEU A 692 -33.74 1.44 1.07
CA LEU A 692 -32.56 0.75 0.52
C LEU A 692 -31.52 0.55 1.61
N LEU A 693 -31.14 -0.71 1.90
CA LEU A 693 -30.10 -1.01 2.91
C LEU A 693 -28.74 -1.33 2.31
N ARG A 694 -28.71 -1.81 1.05
CA ARG A 694 -27.46 -2.12 0.35
C ARG A 694 -27.63 -2.04 -1.16
N LYS A 695 -26.62 -1.50 -1.84
CA LYS A 695 -26.48 -1.52 -3.30
C LYS A 695 -25.05 -1.97 -3.64
N GLY A 696 -24.90 -3.12 -4.27
CA GLY A 696 -23.56 -3.69 -4.53
C GLY A 696 -22.78 -3.85 -3.23
N ASN A 697 -21.65 -3.14 -3.09
CA ASN A 697 -20.82 -3.11 -1.90
C ASN A 697 -21.13 -1.96 -0.93
N MET A 698 -22.02 -1.05 -1.32
CA MET A 698 -22.40 0.10 -0.51
C MET A 698 -23.58 -0.22 0.41
N TYR A 699 -23.41 -0.04 1.71
CA TYR A 699 -24.43 -0.15 2.75
C TYR A 699 -24.90 1.23 3.15
N TYR A 700 -26.21 1.35 3.48
CA TYR A 700 -26.89 2.58 3.87
C TYR A 700 -27.54 2.40 5.23
N ASP A 701 -27.27 3.34 6.15
CA ASP A 701 -27.72 3.27 7.52
C ASP A 701 -28.04 4.69 8.06
N ASP A 702 -28.59 4.80 9.27
CA ASP A 702 -28.91 6.09 9.92
C ASP A 702 -29.73 7.01 9.02
N TYR A 703 -30.90 6.52 8.56
CA TYR A 703 -31.81 7.31 7.75
C TYR A 703 -32.48 8.41 8.56
N ARG A 704 -32.35 9.66 8.11
CA ARG A 704 -32.96 10.85 8.70
C ARG A 704 -33.76 11.60 7.66
N GLU A 705 -34.77 12.35 8.12
CA GLU A 705 -35.61 13.17 7.25
C GLU A 705 -35.00 14.58 7.10
N VAL A 706 -34.87 15.03 5.86
CA VAL A 706 -34.40 16.38 5.48
C VAL A 706 -35.33 16.88 4.38
N ASP A 707 -36.06 17.98 4.62
CA ASP A 707 -37.01 18.58 3.67
C ASP A 707 -38.05 17.60 3.10
N GLY A 708 -38.55 16.68 3.96
CA GLY A 708 -39.51 15.66 3.57
C GLY A 708 -38.95 14.46 2.80
N ILE A 709 -37.62 14.34 2.72
CA ILE A 709 -36.91 13.23 2.07
C ILE A 709 -36.09 12.47 3.10
N LYS A 710 -36.20 11.12 3.13
CA LYS A 710 -35.36 10.26 3.96
C LYS A 710 -34.06 9.91 3.27
N LEU A 711 -32.95 10.34 3.86
CA LEU A 711 -31.59 10.16 3.36
C LEU A 711 -30.70 9.46 4.38
N PRO A 712 -29.77 8.58 3.94
CA PRO A 712 -28.82 7.92 4.84
C PRO A 712 -27.73 8.89 5.29
N PHE A 713 -27.47 8.94 6.59
CA PHE A 713 -26.39 9.73 7.19
C PHE A 713 -25.13 8.90 7.46
N LYS A 714 -25.22 7.57 7.32
CA LYS A 714 -24.07 6.67 7.39
C LYS A 714 -24.05 5.76 6.18
N LEU A 715 -22.93 5.80 5.45
CA LEU A 715 -22.67 4.94 4.31
C LEU A 715 -21.40 4.15 4.57
N ARG A 716 -21.35 2.89 4.14
CA ARG A 716 -20.17 2.03 4.27
C ARG A 716 -19.94 1.31 2.95
N ASP A 717 -18.81 1.60 2.33
CA ASP A 717 -18.36 0.95 1.09
C ASP A 717 -17.39 -0.19 1.43
N GLU A 718 -17.77 -1.42 1.14
CA GLU A 718 -16.95 -2.62 1.35
C GLU A 718 -16.32 -3.06 0.02
N VAL A 719 -15.45 -2.22 -0.55
CA VAL A 719 -14.74 -2.55 -1.81
C VAL A 719 -13.85 -3.78 -1.65
N LEU A 720 -13.24 -3.94 -0.48
CA LEU A 720 -12.42 -5.09 -0.09
C LEU A 720 -12.85 -5.56 1.29
N ALA A 721 -12.79 -6.84 1.56
CA ALA A 721 -13.14 -7.42 2.87
C ALA A 721 -12.36 -6.80 4.04
N SER A 722 -11.16 -6.26 3.78
CA SER A 722 -10.28 -5.59 4.75
C SER A 722 -10.29 -4.06 4.63
N ALA A 723 -10.75 -3.48 3.50
CA ALA A 723 -10.65 -2.05 3.19
C ALA A 723 -12.02 -1.42 3.04
N GLY A 724 -12.66 -1.08 4.15
CA GLY A 724 -13.92 -0.34 4.18
C GLY A 724 -13.69 1.18 4.18
N ILE A 725 -14.56 1.90 3.47
CA ILE A 725 -14.68 3.35 3.60
C ILE A 725 -16.00 3.63 4.30
N ILE A 726 -15.95 4.33 5.43
CA ILE A 726 -17.14 4.70 6.19
C ILE A 726 -17.33 6.20 6.09
N TYR A 727 -18.48 6.62 5.58
CA TYR A 727 -18.91 8.01 5.55
C TYR A 727 -19.93 8.25 6.66
N LYS A 728 -19.73 9.31 7.44
CA LYS A 728 -20.67 9.77 8.48
C LYS A 728 -21.03 11.22 8.18
N LEU A 729 -22.22 11.43 7.61
CA LEU A 729 -22.69 12.75 7.25
C LEU A 729 -23.17 13.51 8.49
N THR A 730 -22.86 14.78 8.56
CA THR A 730 -23.27 15.68 9.64
C THR A 730 -24.37 16.61 9.21
N GLU A 731 -24.37 17.00 7.92
CA GLU A 731 -25.30 17.97 7.36
C GLU A 731 -25.67 17.60 5.92
N ILE A 732 -26.92 17.81 5.52
CA ILE A 732 -27.40 17.72 4.14
C ILE A 732 -28.25 18.97 3.87
N LYS A 733 -27.94 19.67 2.79
CA LYS A 733 -28.66 20.88 2.32
C LYS A 733 -29.18 20.66 0.92
N HIS A 734 -30.41 21.06 0.66
CA HIS A 734 -31.04 21.01 -0.64
C HIS A 734 -31.20 22.41 -1.25
N ASN A 735 -31.33 22.45 -2.57
CA ASN A 735 -31.60 23.66 -3.35
C ASN A 735 -30.60 24.79 -3.10
N VAL A 736 -29.35 24.43 -2.84
CA VAL A 736 -28.24 25.35 -2.66
C VAL A 736 -27.59 25.67 -4.02
N LYS A 737 -27.10 26.91 -4.18
CA LYS A 737 -26.31 27.28 -5.35
C LYS A 737 -24.97 26.55 -5.28
N ILE A 738 -24.69 25.73 -6.29
CA ILE A 738 -23.44 25.00 -6.39
C ILE A 738 -22.44 25.78 -7.24
N ASP A 739 -21.18 25.83 -6.80
CA ASP A 739 -20.07 26.34 -7.60
C ASP A 739 -19.68 25.28 -8.64
N GLU A 740 -19.72 25.64 -9.91
CA GLU A 740 -19.34 24.79 -11.04
C GLU A 740 -17.91 24.23 -10.91
N ALA A 741 -17.02 24.93 -10.19
CA ALA A 741 -15.67 24.44 -9.88
C ALA A 741 -15.67 23.11 -9.12
N LYS A 742 -16.75 22.78 -8.40
CA LYS A 742 -16.93 21.48 -7.71
C LYS A 742 -17.01 20.28 -8.68
N PHE A 743 -17.33 20.56 -9.95
CA PHE A 743 -17.38 19.54 -11.01
C PHE A 743 -16.15 19.59 -11.93
N MET A 744 -15.11 20.36 -11.57
CA MET A 744 -13.86 20.46 -12.32
C MET A 744 -12.72 19.72 -11.60
N THR A 745 -11.66 19.37 -12.34
CA THR A 745 -10.44 18.83 -11.74
C THR A 745 -9.66 19.91 -11.02
N TYR A 746 -9.15 19.65 -9.83
CA TYR A 746 -8.22 20.54 -9.15
C TYR A 746 -6.83 20.48 -9.79
N PRO A 747 -6.07 21.61 -9.76
CA PRO A 747 -4.66 21.58 -10.13
C PRO A 747 -3.90 20.57 -9.26
N SER A 748 -3.24 19.62 -9.90
CA SER A 748 -2.37 18.66 -9.26
C SER A 748 -1.03 18.58 -9.99
N CYS A 749 -0.06 17.85 -9.43
CA CYS A 749 1.21 17.64 -10.13
C CYS A 749 1.02 16.98 -11.50
N PHE A 750 -0.06 16.22 -11.69
CA PHE A 750 -0.39 15.54 -12.94
C PHE A 750 -1.06 16.46 -13.98
N THR A 751 -1.62 17.61 -13.57
CA THR A 751 -2.37 18.53 -14.45
C THR A 751 -1.60 19.77 -14.85
N LYS A 752 -0.52 20.10 -14.14
CA LYS A 752 0.33 21.25 -14.53
C LYS A 752 1.05 20.95 -15.85
N PRO A 753 1.02 21.87 -16.83
CA PRO A 753 1.66 21.67 -18.14
C PRO A 753 3.17 21.54 -18.08
#